data_767f7f357367af329627950e1954afe6
#
_entry.id   767f7f357367af329627950e1954afe6
#
_cell.length_a   1.000
_cell.length_b   1.000
_cell.length_c   1.000
_cell.angle_alpha   90.00
_cell.angle_beta   90.00
_cell.angle_gamma   90.00
#
_symmetry.space_group_name_H-M   'P 1'
#
loop_
_entity.id
_entity.type
_entity.pdbx_description
1 polymer ?
#
loop_
_entity_poly.entity_id
_entity_poly.type
_entity_poly.pdbx_seq_one_letter_code
_entity_poly.pdbx_strand_id
1 'polypeptide(L)'
;MPLSRSSIALLTGAMLFGATASASPQAVAPKKTPVVAGAAQKPFSAEEIARWKKTAGAVTIMRDKWGIPHVFGKTDADAVFGMLYAQAEDDFNRVELNYINAMGRLAEVEGEGEIWRDLRMKLYIQPDDMRAKYAASPGWLKQLMIGFADGLNYYLYTHPEVKPKLITRFEPWMALTFSEGSIGGDIESIELKDLEAFYGKPQHAAAQKVAGLDKGFDTEPRGSNGFAIAPRLSASGHALLMINPHTSFYFRPEIHMVSEQGLNAYGAVTWGQFFIYQGFNDKLGWMHTSGGGDVIDEYLETVTERDGKFFYRYGKEQRPLRAVPIALPYKKTDGTMSSRVVTAYFTHHGPVVRSQDGKWVSVRMMDEPLKALTQSYIRTKARDFAAFTKAMELRTNSSNNTVYADAEGNIAYFHGNFIPKRNPAYDWTRPVDGSTPATEWQGLHAIQDTITLFNPASGYLLNTNNWPCTAAGASSPVCKNYPAYMWSLPENARGRNAARVFKEVQANKGVTIDSLIAASYDTRLQAFEPLVPKVVADHEALHASDPRQARLAGQIAALRGWNMRYAADSVPTSLAIYWGQEMVKQHGARARAERIPVVDYIAERLSPAERLDALVRASDKLTADFGNWRTPWGEINRFQRISGDVDQQYDDSKPSWPVAFPSANWGSLASFGMVAKQKTKRIYGDRGNSFVAAVEFGPKVRAKSILAGGQSSDPKSPHFDDQAAMYARGEFKDVLFYKEDIERKLERKYHPGM
;
A
#
# COMPACT_ATOMS: atom_id res chain seq x y z
N MET A 1 11.83 18.03 -62.75
CA MET A 1 11.03 19.04 -63.50
C MET A 1 10.07 19.65 -62.52
N PRO A 2 9.77 20.94 -62.62
CA PRO A 2 10.01 21.88 -61.49
C PRO A 2 8.73 22.60 -61.03
N LEU A 3 8.88 23.20 -59.83
CA LEU A 3 8.42 24.53 -59.41
C LEU A 3 6.94 25.01 -59.59
N SER A 4 6.34 25.47 -58.49
CA SER A 4 5.94 26.88 -58.46
C SER A 4 5.82 27.43 -57.04
N ARG A 5 6.41 28.58 -56.84
CA ARG A 5 6.31 29.50 -55.69
C ARG A 5 5.10 30.39 -55.87
N SER A 6 4.50 30.82 -54.73
CA SER A 6 3.71 32.07 -54.69
C SER A 6 3.76 32.70 -53.31
N SER A 7 4.10 33.72 -53.19
CA SER A 7 4.49 35.03 -52.63
C SER A 7 3.56 35.49 -51.49
N ILE A 8 4.24 35.98 -50.48
CA ILE A 8 3.75 36.67 -49.27
C ILE A 8 3.59 38.18 -49.58
N ALA A 9 2.52 38.76 -49.10
CA ALA A 9 2.35 40.23 -49.05
C ALA A 9 2.48 40.68 -47.60
N LEU A 10 3.47 41.59 -47.38
CA LEU A 10 3.63 42.36 -46.14
C LEU A 10 2.66 43.54 -46.11
N LEU A 11 2.01 43.70 -44.96
CA LEU A 11 1.31 44.95 -44.60
C LEU A 11 2.00 45.52 -43.34
N THR A 12 2.67 46.64 -43.49
CA THR A 12 3.19 47.50 -42.41
C THR A 12 2.10 48.44 -41.94
N GLY A 13 1.77 48.37 -40.66
CA GLY A 13 0.90 49.35 -39.99
C GLY A 13 1.64 50.03 -38.84
N ALA A 14 1.87 51.31 -38.95
CA ALA A 14 2.44 52.14 -37.89
C ALA A 14 1.41 52.42 -36.80
N MET A 15 1.80 52.29 -35.55
CA MET A 15 1.03 52.78 -34.41
C MET A 15 1.82 53.74 -33.55
N LEU A 16 1.15 54.85 -33.27
CA LEU A 16 1.62 55.97 -32.46
C LEU A 16 1.82 55.57 -30.97
N PHE A 17 2.90 56.10 -30.39
CA PHE A 17 3.13 56.09 -28.96
C PHE A 17 2.25 57.12 -28.25
N GLY A 18 1.38 56.63 -27.35
CA GLY A 18 0.70 57.42 -26.33
C GLY A 18 1.31 57.09 -24.96
N ALA A 19 1.95 58.07 -24.33
CA ALA A 19 2.48 57.94 -22.97
C ALA A 19 1.33 58.01 -21.96
N THR A 20 1.14 56.95 -21.18
CA THR A 20 0.32 56.99 -19.98
C THR A 20 1.14 56.73 -18.73
N ALA A 21 0.98 57.60 -17.76
CA ALA A 21 1.68 57.61 -16.47
C ALA A 21 1.40 56.33 -15.66
N SER A 22 2.47 55.73 -15.17
CA SER A 22 2.41 54.59 -14.23
C SER A 22 2.02 55.07 -12.85
N ALA A 23 0.85 54.64 -12.38
CA ALA A 23 0.49 54.65 -10.94
C ALA A 23 1.08 53.45 -10.25
N SER A 24 1.86 53.67 -9.21
CA SER A 24 2.39 52.60 -8.32
C SER A 24 1.26 51.91 -7.60
N PRO A 25 1.26 50.56 -7.49
CA PRO A 25 0.24 49.88 -6.67
C PRO A 25 0.60 50.07 -5.19
N GLN A 26 -0.28 50.63 -4.42
CA GLN A 26 -0.28 50.63 -2.97
C GLN A 26 -0.31 49.21 -2.44
N ALA A 27 0.60 48.92 -1.47
CA ALA A 27 0.61 47.67 -0.74
C ALA A 27 -0.73 47.47 -0.01
N VAL A 28 -1.49 46.49 -0.44
CA VAL A 28 -2.69 46.03 0.27
C VAL A 28 -2.26 45.17 1.44
N ALA A 29 -2.54 45.66 2.66
CA ALA A 29 -2.37 44.90 3.89
C ALA A 29 -3.12 43.56 3.80
N PRO A 30 -2.58 42.44 4.33
CA PRO A 30 -3.22 41.13 4.27
C PRO A 30 -4.57 41.20 5.01
N LYS A 31 -5.66 41.04 4.30
CA LYS A 31 -6.98 40.82 4.91
C LYS A 31 -6.88 39.55 5.76
N LYS A 32 -7.18 39.65 7.05
CA LYS A 32 -7.40 38.49 7.91
C LYS A 32 -8.48 37.64 7.26
N THR A 33 -8.09 36.51 6.68
CA THR A 33 -9.03 35.49 6.20
C THR A 33 -9.82 35.01 7.42
N PRO A 34 -11.15 35.09 7.42
CA PRO A 34 -11.91 34.53 8.53
C PRO A 34 -11.65 33.03 8.62
N VAL A 35 -11.46 32.53 9.84
CA VAL A 35 -11.51 31.10 10.14
C VAL A 35 -12.89 30.63 9.63
N VAL A 36 -12.93 29.96 8.52
CA VAL A 36 -14.15 29.33 8.02
C VAL A 36 -14.46 28.20 8.99
N ALA A 37 -15.28 28.48 9.99
CA ALA A 37 -16.03 27.44 10.67
C ALA A 37 -16.71 26.64 9.55
N GLY A 38 -16.53 25.31 9.52
CA GLY A 38 -17.00 24.44 8.45
C GLY A 38 -18.43 24.84 8.10
N ALA A 39 -18.66 25.30 6.88
CA ALA A 39 -19.98 25.68 6.41
C ALA A 39 -20.90 24.47 6.65
N ALA A 40 -21.99 24.66 7.38
CA ALA A 40 -22.98 23.62 7.61
C ALA A 40 -23.33 23.01 6.26
N GLN A 41 -23.00 21.72 6.07
CA GLN A 41 -23.25 21.06 4.80
C GLN A 41 -24.76 21.08 4.54
N LYS A 42 -25.16 21.40 3.31
CA LYS A 42 -26.56 21.48 2.94
C LYS A 42 -27.23 20.11 3.14
N PRO A 43 -28.43 20.05 3.72
CA PRO A 43 -29.18 18.79 3.81
C PRO A 43 -29.42 18.23 2.40
N PHE A 44 -29.60 16.91 2.30
CA PHE A 44 -29.89 16.24 1.02
C PHE A 44 -31.21 16.74 0.44
N SER A 45 -31.22 17.08 -0.84
CA SER A 45 -32.42 17.58 -1.52
C SER A 45 -33.41 16.44 -1.83
N ALA A 46 -34.67 16.76 -2.00
CA ALA A 46 -35.68 15.79 -2.40
C ALA A 46 -35.37 15.13 -3.75
N GLU A 47 -34.74 15.87 -4.68
CA GLU A 47 -34.35 15.37 -5.99
C GLU A 47 -33.17 14.37 -5.87
N GLU A 48 -32.19 14.66 -5.04
CA GLU A 48 -31.09 13.73 -4.75
C GLU A 48 -31.63 12.43 -4.15
N ILE A 49 -32.48 12.53 -3.14
CA ILE A 49 -33.10 11.37 -2.49
C ILE A 49 -33.94 10.55 -3.49
N ALA A 50 -34.72 11.21 -4.35
CA ALA A 50 -35.51 10.52 -5.37
C ALA A 50 -34.62 9.78 -6.38
N ARG A 51 -33.51 10.40 -6.81
CA ARG A 51 -32.50 9.78 -7.68
C ARG A 51 -31.88 8.57 -7.01
N TRP A 52 -31.43 8.68 -5.77
CA TRP A 52 -30.84 7.57 -5.03
C TRP A 52 -31.80 6.40 -4.82
N LYS A 53 -33.05 6.66 -4.45
CA LYS A 53 -34.08 5.62 -4.34
C LYS A 53 -34.31 4.89 -5.67
N LYS A 54 -34.31 5.62 -6.80
CA LYS A 54 -34.43 5.01 -8.12
C LYS A 54 -33.23 4.11 -8.43
N THR A 55 -31.99 4.56 -8.17
CA THR A 55 -30.78 3.77 -8.36
C THR A 55 -30.78 2.57 -7.41
N ALA A 56 -31.10 2.76 -6.15
CA ALA A 56 -31.19 1.69 -5.16
C ALA A 56 -32.14 0.56 -5.60
N GLY A 57 -33.34 0.91 -6.13
CA GLY A 57 -34.30 -0.07 -6.67
C GLY A 57 -33.78 -0.84 -7.91
N ALA A 58 -32.75 -0.34 -8.59
CA ALA A 58 -32.10 -1.02 -9.71
C ALA A 58 -30.86 -1.85 -9.32
N VAL A 59 -30.40 -1.72 -8.07
CA VAL A 59 -29.25 -2.45 -7.52
C VAL A 59 -29.75 -3.58 -6.63
N THR A 60 -29.17 -4.78 -6.77
CA THR A 60 -29.37 -5.89 -5.86
C THR A 60 -28.08 -6.22 -5.14
N ILE A 61 -28.10 -6.28 -3.83
CA ILE A 61 -26.98 -6.79 -3.01
C ILE A 61 -27.38 -8.18 -2.49
N MET A 62 -26.54 -9.18 -2.76
CA MET A 62 -26.65 -10.51 -2.21
C MET A 62 -25.47 -10.74 -1.27
N ARG A 63 -25.73 -11.01 0.00
CA ARG A 63 -24.67 -11.43 0.93
C ARG A 63 -24.69 -12.93 1.06
N ASP A 64 -23.51 -13.54 0.90
CA ASP A 64 -23.33 -14.96 1.10
C ASP A 64 -23.15 -15.30 2.59
N LYS A 65 -23.00 -16.57 2.90
CA LYS A 65 -22.84 -17.07 4.28
C LYS A 65 -21.60 -16.55 5.03
N TRP A 66 -20.70 -15.80 4.35
CA TRP A 66 -19.54 -15.14 4.94
C TRP A 66 -19.71 -13.61 5.00
N GLY A 67 -20.95 -13.14 4.71
CA GLY A 67 -21.28 -11.74 4.65
C GLY A 67 -20.70 -11.00 3.42
N ILE A 68 -20.02 -11.70 2.51
CA ILE A 68 -19.42 -11.07 1.34
C ILE A 68 -20.51 -10.48 0.43
N PRO A 69 -20.47 -9.18 0.09
CA PRO A 69 -21.46 -8.57 -0.77
C PRO A 69 -21.18 -8.87 -2.24
N HIS A 70 -22.17 -9.44 -2.93
CA HIS A 70 -22.23 -9.57 -4.38
C HIS A 70 -23.22 -8.53 -4.90
N VAL A 71 -22.69 -7.51 -5.57
CA VAL A 71 -23.45 -6.33 -6.01
C VAL A 71 -23.78 -6.41 -7.48
N PHE A 72 -25.06 -6.37 -7.81
CA PHE A 72 -25.58 -6.42 -9.17
C PHE A 72 -26.25 -5.10 -9.53
N GLY A 73 -25.75 -4.42 -10.56
CA GLY A 73 -26.29 -3.18 -11.11
C GLY A 73 -26.61 -3.29 -12.60
N LYS A 74 -27.45 -2.43 -13.14
CA LYS A 74 -27.68 -2.34 -14.59
C LYS A 74 -26.51 -1.67 -15.30
N THR A 75 -25.98 -0.62 -14.70
CA THR A 75 -24.81 0.10 -15.21
C THR A 75 -23.62 -0.10 -14.29
N ASP A 76 -22.41 0.20 -14.77
CA ASP A 76 -21.23 0.24 -13.93
C ASP A 76 -21.39 1.22 -12.75
N ALA A 77 -22.02 2.35 -12.99
CA ALA A 77 -22.30 3.36 -11.96
C ALA A 77 -23.28 2.84 -10.89
N ASP A 78 -24.29 2.05 -11.27
CA ASP A 78 -25.21 1.40 -10.32
C ASP A 78 -24.45 0.37 -9.47
N ALA A 79 -23.55 -0.43 -10.09
CA ALA A 79 -22.72 -1.37 -9.35
C ALA A 79 -21.78 -0.66 -8.37
N VAL A 80 -21.21 0.48 -8.75
CA VAL A 80 -20.42 1.36 -7.87
C VAL A 80 -21.26 1.91 -6.71
N PHE A 81 -22.45 2.40 -6.98
CA PHE A 81 -23.39 2.87 -5.95
C PHE A 81 -23.64 1.77 -4.89
N GLY A 82 -24.00 0.57 -5.34
CA GLY A 82 -24.26 -0.56 -4.44
C GLY A 82 -23.01 -1.03 -3.68
N MET A 83 -21.86 -1.00 -4.34
CA MET A 83 -20.57 -1.36 -3.75
C MET A 83 -20.20 -0.43 -2.58
N LEU A 84 -20.36 0.88 -2.75
CA LEU A 84 -20.04 1.84 -1.70
C LEU A 84 -21.06 1.79 -0.56
N TYR A 85 -22.34 1.55 -0.89
CA TYR A 85 -23.37 1.32 0.11
C TYR A 85 -23.02 0.08 0.98
N ALA A 86 -22.67 -1.05 0.35
CA ALA A 86 -22.30 -2.28 1.07
C ALA A 86 -21.02 -2.12 1.90
N GLN A 87 -20.02 -1.38 1.41
CA GLN A 87 -18.82 -1.04 2.20
C GLN A 87 -19.19 -0.20 3.43
N ALA A 88 -20.08 0.76 3.29
CA ALA A 88 -20.52 1.59 4.40
C ALA A 88 -21.33 0.78 5.44
N GLU A 89 -22.12 -0.22 5.02
CA GLU A 89 -22.76 -1.17 5.96
C GLU A 89 -21.72 -1.97 6.76
N ASP A 90 -20.62 -2.37 6.13
CA ASP A 90 -19.58 -3.19 6.76
C ASP A 90 -18.62 -2.38 7.64
N ASP A 91 -18.18 -1.18 7.19
CA ASP A 91 -17.27 -0.31 7.95
C ASP A 91 -17.27 1.15 7.45
N PHE A 92 -18.34 1.89 7.74
CA PHE A 92 -18.40 3.32 7.41
C PHE A 92 -17.25 4.13 8.04
N ASN A 93 -16.86 3.79 9.27
CA ASN A 93 -15.81 4.51 9.98
C ASN A 93 -14.46 4.48 9.22
N ARG A 94 -14.07 3.32 8.64
CA ARG A 94 -12.85 3.24 7.82
C ARG A 94 -13.00 3.94 6.49
N VAL A 95 -14.16 3.83 5.84
CA VAL A 95 -14.45 4.57 4.61
C VAL A 95 -14.27 6.07 4.85
N GLU A 96 -14.88 6.61 5.88
CA GLU A 96 -14.79 8.02 6.22
C GLU A 96 -13.36 8.45 6.56
N LEU A 97 -12.66 7.71 7.44
CA LEU A 97 -11.30 8.02 7.86
C LEU A 97 -10.30 8.02 6.70
N ASN A 98 -10.44 7.10 5.75
CA ASN A 98 -9.60 7.07 4.56
C ASN A 98 -9.72 8.38 3.76
N TYR A 99 -10.94 8.91 3.60
CA TYR A 99 -11.15 10.20 2.92
C TYR A 99 -10.72 11.40 3.76
N ILE A 100 -10.91 11.37 5.08
CA ILE A 100 -10.41 12.41 5.99
C ILE A 100 -8.88 12.50 5.88
N ASN A 101 -8.19 11.37 5.96
CA ASN A 101 -6.73 11.30 5.81
C ASN A 101 -6.27 11.74 4.40
N ALA A 102 -6.88 11.20 3.34
CA ALA A 102 -6.51 11.52 1.96
C ALA A 102 -6.67 13.02 1.62
N MET A 103 -7.64 13.69 2.23
CA MET A 103 -7.84 15.14 2.09
C MET A 103 -6.98 15.99 3.03
N GLY A 104 -6.12 15.38 3.86
CA GLY A 104 -5.31 16.11 4.85
C GLY A 104 -6.16 16.83 5.90
N ARG A 105 -7.14 16.12 6.49
CA ARG A 105 -8.09 16.65 7.48
C ARG A 105 -8.13 15.86 8.79
N LEU A 106 -7.14 14.99 8.99
CA LEU A 106 -7.11 14.09 10.15
C LEU A 106 -7.00 14.86 11.47
N ALA A 107 -6.26 15.96 11.49
CA ALA A 107 -6.10 16.81 12.67
C ALA A 107 -7.43 17.46 13.14
N GLU A 108 -8.42 17.59 12.26
CA GLU A 108 -9.77 18.05 12.64
C GLU A 108 -10.52 17.04 13.52
N VAL A 109 -10.11 15.77 13.47
CA VAL A 109 -10.72 14.65 14.20
C VAL A 109 -9.85 14.17 15.35
N GLU A 110 -8.56 13.92 15.06
CA GLU A 110 -7.63 13.26 16.00
C GLU A 110 -6.75 14.26 16.79
N GLY A 111 -6.74 15.54 16.41
CA GLY A 111 -6.08 16.60 17.14
C GLY A 111 -4.79 17.11 16.52
N GLU A 112 -4.14 18.08 17.19
CA GLU A 112 -2.98 18.83 16.68
C GLU A 112 -1.79 17.94 16.30
N GLY A 113 -1.66 16.77 16.90
CA GLY A 113 -0.58 15.81 16.57
C GLY A 113 -0.55 15.37 15.09
N GLU A 114 -1.66 15.48 14.38
CA GLU A 114 -1.78 15.04 12.99
C GLU A 114 -1.57 16.15 11.94
N ILE A 115 -1.26 17.39 12.35
CA ILE A 115 -1.11 18.52 11.40
C ILE A 115 -0.03 18.29 10.34
N TRP A 116 1.06 17.57 10.68
CA TRP A 116 2.13 17.30 9.72
C TRP A 116 1.75 16.21 8.72
N ARG A 117 0.90 15.27 9.13
CA ARG A 117 0.28 14.31 8.24
C ARG A 117 -0.67 15.01 7.26
N ASP A 118 -1.48 15.93 7.77
CA ASP A 118 -2.38 16.73 6.95
C ASP A 118 -1.60 17.64 5.98
N LEU A 119 -0.52 18.27 6.43
CA LEU A 119 0.36 19.03 5.54
C LEU A 119 0.93 18.16 4.42
N ARG A 120 1.46 16.96 4.76
CA ARG A 120 2.00 16.01 3.80
C ARG A 120 1.03 15.72 2.66
N MET A 121 -0.23 15.42 2.99
CA MET A 121 -1.27 15.18 1.99
C MET A 121 -1.59 16.44 1.18
N LYS A 122 -1.73 17.60 1.84
CA LYS A 122 -2.07 18.86 1.19
C LYS A 122 -0.96 19.45 0.31
N LEU A 123 0.27 18.96 0.42
CA LEU A 123 1.34 19.31 -0.54
C LEU A 123 1.03 18.81 -1.96
N TYR A 124 0.27 17.73 -2.12
CA TYR A 124 -0.08 17.13 -3.41
C TYR A 124 -1.58 17.18 -3.70
N ILE A 125 -2.41 17.00 -2.71
CA ILE A 125 -3.87 16.90 -2.88
C ILE A 125 -4.53 18.19 -2.44
N GLN A 126 -4.93 19.00 -3.42
CA GLN A 126 -5.65 20.26 -3.23
C GLN A 126 -7.10 20.09 -3.70
N PRO A 127 -8.12 20.41 -2.87
CA PRO A 127 -9.53 20.21 -3.24
C PRO A 127 -9.93 20.91 -4.55
N ASP A 128 -9.45 22.12 -4.80
CA ASP A 128 -9.81 22.87 -6.01
C ASP A 128 -9.21 22.25 -7.27
N ASP A 129 -7.98 21.70 -7.19
CA ASP A 129 -7.36 20.95 -8.28
C ASP A 129 -8.12 19.65 -8.55
N MET A 130 -8.54 18.93 -7.50
CA MET A 130 -9.34 17.70 -7.65
C MET A 130 -10.73 18.00 -8.25
N ARG A 131 -11.37 19.12 -7.89
CA ARG A 131 -12.61 19.58 -8.54
C ARG A 131 -12.40 19.91 -10.01
N ALA A 132 -11.29 20.57 -10.36
CA ALA A 132 -10.95 20.86 -11.74
C ALA A 132 -10.69 19.59 -12.55
N LYS A 133 -9.94 18.61 -12.00
CA LYS A 133 -9.72 17.29 -12.59
C LYS A 133 -11.03 16.50 -12.76
N TYR A 134 -11.92 16.56 -11.77
CA TYR A 134 -13.27 15.99 -11.90
C TYR A 134 -14.05 16.63 -13.03
N ALA A 135 -14.06 17.97 -13.11
CA ALA A 135 -14.75 18.70 -14.17
C ALA A 135 -14.21 18.35 -15.57
N ALA A 136 -12.91 18.06 -15.70
CA ALA A 136 -12.26 17.65 -16.94
C ALA A 136 -12.39 16.15 -17.25
N SER A 137 -12.90 15.34 -16.32
CA SER A 137 -12.99 13.88 -16.48
C SER A 137 -13.95 13.48 -17.60
N PRO A 138 -13.71 12.34 -18.28
CA PRO A 138 -14.63 11.83 -19.30
C PRO A 138 -15.98 11.43 -18.65
N GLY A 139 -17.05 11.50 -19.43
CA GLY A 139 -18.42 11.30 -18.94
C GLY A 139 -18.64 9.97 -18.22
N TRP A 140 -18.09 8.88 -18.73
CA TRP A 140 -18.22 7.57 -18.10
C TRP A 140 -17.58 7.53 -16.70
N LEU A 141 -16.40 8.17 -16.51
CA LEU A 141 -15.72 8.19 -15.22
C LEU A 141 -16.44 9.12 -14.23
N LYS A 142 -17.01 10.25 -14.72
CA LYS A 142 -17.89 11.10 -13.90
C LYS A 142 -19.08 10.32 -13.34
N GLN A 143 -19.72 9.45 -14.16
CA GLN A 143 -20.84 8.63 -13.69
C GLN A 143 -20.42 7.68 -12.57
N LEU A 144 -19.23 7.08 -12.63
CA LEU A 144 -18.71 6.24 -11.56
C LEU A 144 -18.45 7.04 -10.28
N MET A 145 -17.84 8.23 -10.40
CA MET A 145 -17.60 9.11 -9.26
C MET A 145 -18.91 9.67 -8.65
N ILE A 146 -19.96 9.87 -9.47
CA ILE A 146 -21.29 10.17 -8.97
C ILE A 146 -21.86 8.97 -8.22
N GLY A 147 -21.79 7.75 -8.79
CA GLY A 147 -22.22 6.52 -8.12
C GLY A 147 -21.51 6.30 -6.78
N PHE A 148 -20.22 6.59 -6.71
CA PHE A 148 -19.45 6.58 -5.46
C PHE A 148 -20.06 7.52 -4.40
N ALA A 149 -20.22 8.80 -4.72
CA ALA A 149 -20.74 9.77 -3.78
C ALA A 149 -22.21 9.48 -3.39
N ASP A 150 -23.02 9.13 -4.38
CA ASP A 150 -24.46 8.84 -4.18
C ASP A 150 -24.65 7.59 -3.28
N GLY A 151 -23.84 6.54 -3.45
CA GLY A 151 -23.90 5.33 -2.62
C GLY A 151 -23.62 5.62 -1.14
N LEU A 152 -22.57 6.37 -0.84
CA LEU A 152 -22.21 6.77 0.54
C LEU A 152 -23.23 7.75 1.14
N ASN A 153 -23.69 8.74 0.37
CA ASN A 153 -24.69 9.70 0.83
C ASN A 153 -26.05 9.03 1.06
N TYR A 154 -26.41 8.05 0.24
CA TYR A 154 -27.65 7.29 0.44
C TYR A 154 -27.57 6.41 1.68
N TYR A 155 -26.40 5.82 1.96
CA TYR A 155 -26.19 5.12 3.23
C TYR A 155 -26.41 6.05 4.43
N LEU A 156 -25.80 7.23 4.44
CA LEU A 156 -26.01 8.22 5.50
C LEU A 156 -27.47 8.67 5.62
N TYR A 157 -28.19 8.77 4.51
CA TYR A 157 -29.61 9.11 4.51
C TYR A 157 -30.47 7.99 5.13
N THR A 158 -30.15 6.73 4.84
CA THR A 158 -30.94 5.57 5.34
C THR A 158 -30.53 5.11 6.73
N HIS A 159 -29.40 5.58 7.27
CA HIS A 159 -28.84 5.25 8.59
C HIS A 159 -28.61 6.50 9.43
N PRO A 160 -29.68 7.20 9.87
CA PRO A 160 -29.54 8.45 10.63
C PRO A 160 -28.90 8.28 12.01
N GLU A 161 -28.82 7.05 12.51
CA GLU A 161 -28.10 6.68 13.74
C GLU A 161 -26.57 6.75 13.59
N VAL A 162 -26.04 6.63 12.36
CA VAL A 162 -24.60 6.75 12.07
C VAL A 162 -24.18 8.20 12.26
N LYS A 163 -23.12 8.38 13.04
CA LYS A 163 -22.56 9.71 13.34
C LYS A 163 -21.19 9.86 12.66
N PRO A 164 -21.14 10.49 11.47
CA PRO A 164 -19.87 10.82 10.82
C PRO A 164 -18.97 11.64 11.75
N LYS A 165 -17.67 11.37 11.71
CA LYS A 165 -16.67 12.16 12.45
C LYS A 165 -16.51 13.57 11.87
N LEU A 166 -16.61 13.69 10.53
CA LEU A 166 -16.38 14.94 9.82
C LEU A 166 -17.12 15.05 8.48
N ILE A 167 -17.28 13.96 7.71
CA ILE A 167 -17.82 13.97 6.35
C ILE A 167 -19.30 13.61 6.40
N THR A 168 -20.17 14.60 6.47
CA THR A 168 -21.62 14.41 6.44
C THR A 168 -22.21 14.40 5.02
N ARG A 169 -21.36 14.68 4.00
CA ARG A 169 -21.71 14.62 2.57
C ARG A 169 -20.45 14.32 1.76
N PHE A 170 -20.49 13.26 0.96
CA PHE A 170 -19.48 12.95 -0.03
C PHE A 170 -19.75 13.65 -1.36
N GLU A 171 -18.71 14.16 -2.01
CA GLU A 171 -18.77 14.77 -3.33
C GLU A 171 -18.02 13.91 -4.35
N PRO A 172 -18.46 13.86 -5.63
CA PRO A 172 -17.85 12.99 -6.64
C PRO A 172 -16.32 13.17 -6.83
N TRP A 173 -15.82 14.41 -6.72
CA TRP A 173 -14.39 14.71 -6.87
C TRP A 173 -13.52 14.08 -5.76
N MET A 174 -14.11 13.76 -4.60
CA MET A 174 -13.38 13.14 -3.49
C MET A 174 -12.78 11.80 -3.88
N ALA A 175 -13.38 11.06 -4.80
CA ALA A 175 -12.82 9.82 -5.33
C ALA A 175 -11.41 9.97 -5.95
N LEU A 176 -11.05 11.18 -6.42
CA LEU A 176 -9.72 11.48 -6.95
C LEU A 176 -8.66 11.72 -5.87
N THR A 177 -9.05 11.95 -4.62
CA THR A 177 -8.11 12.20 -3.53
C THR A 177 -7.50 10.91 -3.00
N PHE A 178 -8.14 9.78 -3.24
CA PHE A 178 -7.76 8.49 -2.70
C PHE A 178 -7.52 7.47 -3.83
N SER A 179 -6.30 7.47 -4.35
CA SER A 179 -5.84 6.48 -5.32
C SER A 179 -4.78 5.59 -4.65
N GLU A 180 -5.19 4.39 -4.28
CA GLU A 180 -4.28 3.40 -3.70
C GLU A 180 -3.25 2.89 -4.71
N GLY A 181 -2.09 2.50 -4.21
CA GLY A 181 -1.04 1.82 -4.97
C GLY A 181 -0.25 2.71 -5.91
N SER A 182 -0.50 4.01 -5.85
CA SER A 182 0.24 5.00 -6.62
C SER A 182 0.45 6.27 -5.78
N ILE A 183 -0.35 7.31 -5.95
CA ILE A 183 -0.10 8.61 -5.32
C ILE A 183 -0.10 8.53 -3.79
N GLY A 184 -1.09 7.88 -3.18
CA GLY A 184 -1.20 7.81 -1.71
C GLY A 184 0.02 7.18 -1.06
N GLY A 185 0.45 6.01 -1.52
CA GLY A 185 1.63 5.31 -0.99
C GLY A 185 2.94 6.06 -1.25
N ASP A 186 3.04 6.79 -2.36
CA ASP A 186 4.23 7.60 -2.68
C ASP A 186 4.32 8.85 -1.78
N ILE A 187 3.20 9.54 -1.54
CA ILE A 187 3.13 10.69 -0.62
C ILE A 187 3.57 10.27 0.80
N GLU A 188 3.21 9.08 1.23
CA GLU A 188 3.57 8.56 2.56
C GLU A 188 5.06 8.28 2.75
N SER A 189 5.86 8.25 1.69
CA SER A 189 7.32 8.17 1.76
C SER A 189 7.97 9.43 2.36
N ILE A 190 7.26 10.56 2.39
CA ILE A 190 7.73 11.82 2.97
C ILE A 190 7.64 11.73 4.50
N GLU A 191 8.75 11.87 5.17
CA GLU A 191 8.86 11.76 6.62
C GLU A 191 8.24 12.97 7.36
N LEU A 192 7.30 12.70 8.26
CA LEU A 192 6.60 13.75 9.02
C LEU A 192 7.55 14.59 9.87
N LYS A 193 8.58 13.96 10.46
CA LYS A 193 9.62 14.66 11.24
C LYS A 193 10.39 15.69 10.42
N ASP A 194 10.58 15.43 9.13
CA ASP A 194 11.29 16.34 8.23
C ASP A 194 10.42 17.55 7.89
N LEU A 195 9.13 17.34 7.65
CA LEU A 195 8.15 18.43 7.48
C LEU A 195 8.05 19.30 8.75
N GLU A 196 7.95 18.67 9.92
CA GLU A 196 7.92 19.38 11.19
C GLU A 196 9.21 20.18 11.42
N ALA A 197 10.37 19.60 11.15
CA ALA A 197 11.65 20.27 11.28
C ALA A 197 11.80 21.49 10.35
N PHE A 198 11.23 21.39 9.14
CA PHE A 198 11.32 22.45 8.13
C PHE A 198 10.27 23.54 8.30
N TYR A 199 9.00 23.17 8.54
CA TYR A 199 7.87 24.10 8.60
C TYR A 199 7.41 24.45 10.03
N GLY A 200 7.83 23.70 11.03
CA GLY A 200 7.37 23.84 12.41
C GLY A 200 8.06 24.97 13.20
N LYS A 201 9.16 25.51 12.69
CA LYS A 201 9.93 26.61 13.31
C LYS A 201 9.92 27.87 12.44
N PRO A 202 10.10 29.07 13.04
CA PRO A 202 10.45 30.25 12.24
C PRO A 202 11.68 29.90 11.36
N GLN A 203 11.65 30.25 10.10
CA GLN A 203 12.50 29.74 9.00
C GLN A 203 14.04 29.92 9.15
N HIS A 204 14.55 30.24 10.33
CA HIS A 204 15.98 30.50 10.56
C HIS A 204 16.58 29.74 11.75
N ALA A 205 15.93 28.74 12.31
CA ALA A 205 16.48 27.97 13.43
C ALA A 205 17.01 26.61 12.99
N ALA A 206 18.27 26.31 13.32
CA ALA A 206 18.92 25.04 13.08
C ALA A 206 18.15 23.85 13.72
N ALA A 207 18.05 22.75 12.97
CA ALA A 207 17.30 21.56 13.32
C ALA A 207 17.70 20.95 14.67
N GLN A 208 16.76 20.83 15.61
CA GLN A 208 16.85 19.93 16.76
C GLN A 208 16.02 18.66 16.47
N LYS A 209 16.58 17.49 16.84
CA LYS A 209 15.91 16.20 16.76
C LYS A 209 14.63 16.21 17.60
N VAL A 210 13.48 16.00 16.99
CA VAL A 210 12.23 15.70 17.67
C VAL A 210 11.97 14.20 17.59
N ALA A 211 11.73 13.57 18.74
CA ALA A 211 11.45 12.15 18.84
C ALA A 211 10.00 11.88 18.43
N GLY A 212 9.85 10.97 17.50
CA GLY A 212 8.76 10.14 17.08
C GLY A 212 7.31 10.47 17.41
N LEU A 213 6.56 10.80 16.38
CA LEU A 213 5.11 10.62 16.33
C LEU A 213 4.79 9.70 15.13
N ASP A 214 5.27 8.46 15.21
CA ASP A 214 4.80 7.41 14.31
C ASP A 214 3.70 6.63 15.04
N LYS A 215 2.53 7.21 15.13
CA LYS A 215 1.30 6.49 15.44
C LYS A 215 0.76 6.00 14.11
N GLY A 216 0.99 4.71 13.84
CA GLY A 216 0.63 4.03 12.62
C GLY A 216 -0.84 4.11 12.27
N PHE A 217 -1.24 5.18 11.64
CA PHE A 217 -2.30 5.10 10.66
C PHE A 217 -1.76 4.30 9.48
N ASP A 218 -2.60 3.43 8.93
CA ASP A 218 -2.26 2.49 7.87
C ASP A 218 -1.45 3.13 6.72
N THR A 219 -0.16 3.35 6.98
CA THR A 219 0.79 3.33 5.89
C THR A 219 0.70 1.93 5.32
N GLU A 220 0.44 1.78 4.03
CA GLU A 220 0.37 0.48 3.39
C GLU A 220 1.64 -0.30 3.77
N PRO A 221 1.56 -1.36 4.59
CA PRO A 221 2.76 -2.07 5.02
C PRO A 221 3.38 -2.69 3.78
N ARG A 222 4.61 -2.33 3.48
CA ARG A 222 5.33 -2.80 2.30
C ARG A 222 5.61 -4.29 2.41
N GLY A 223 4.68 -5.12 1.99
CA GLY A 223 4.85 -6.57 1.94
C GLY A 223 3.73 -7.23 1.16
N SER A 224 4.06 -8.24 0.36
CA SER A 224 3.07 -9.03 -0.39
C SER A 224 3.75 -10.24 -1.02
N ASN A 225 2.96 -11.24 -1.43
CA ASN A 225 3.38 -12.27 -2.35
C ASN A 225 2.43 -12.31 -3.55
N GLY A 226 2.98 -12.34 -4.74
CA GLY A 226 2.26 -12.60 -5.97
C GLY A 226 2.92 -13.75 -6.72
N PHE A 227 2.14 -14.81 -7.06
CA PHE A 227 2.66 -15.95 -7.79
C PHE A 227 1.74 -16.30 -8.95
N ALA A 228 2.30 -16.64 -10.11
CA ALA A 228 1.54 -17.14 -11.25
C ALA A 228 2.15 -18.45 -11.76
N ILE A 229 1.28 -19.39 -12.14
CA ILE A 229 1.63 -20.71 -12.64
C ILE A 229 1.07 -20.87 -14.06
N ALA A 230 1.94 -21.22 -15.01
CA ALA A 230 1.52 -21.51 -16.38
C ALA A 230 0.81 -22.89 -16.49
N PRO A 231 -0.07 -23.09 -17.50
CA PRO A 231 -0.82 -24.33 -17.71
C PRO A 231 0.00 -25.63 -17.66
N ARG A 232 1.23 -25.60 -18.19
CA ARG A 232 2.12 -26.77 -18.24
C ARG A 232 2.64 -27.28 -16.90
N LEU A 233 2.50 -26.48 -15.83
CA LEU A 233 2.82 -26.88 -14.47
C LEU A 233 1.57 -27.21 -13.64
N SER A 234 0.39 -26.84 -14.12
CA SER A 234 -0.89 -27.07 -13.46
C SER A 234 -1.41 -28.49 -13.70
N ALA A 235 -2.12 -29.05 -12.75
CA ALA A 235 -2.80 -30.33 -12.87
C ALA A 235 -3.99 -30.28 -13.84
N SER A 236 -4.67 -29.15 -13.89
CA SER A 236 -5.85 -28.94 -14.73
C SER A 236 -5.52 -28.47 -16.16
N GLY A 237 -4.26 -28.10 -16.43
CA GLY A 237 -3.88 -27.48 -17.71
C GLY A 237 -4.33 -26.02 -17.83
N HIS A 238 -4.69 -25.36 -16.72
CA HIS A 238 -5.10 -23.96 -16.67
C HIS A 238 -4.11 -23.12 -15.87
N ALA A 239 -4.02 -21.82 -16.15
CA ALA A 239 -3.18 -20.91 -15.36
C ALA A 239 -3.73 -20.70 -13.95
N LEU A 240 -2.82 -20.52 -12.96
CA LEU A 240 -3.20 -20.17 -11.60
C LEU A 240 -2.54 -18.87 -11.16
N LEU A 241 -3.22 -18.16 -10.26
CA LEU A 241 -2.73 -16.92 -9.65
C LEU A 241 -2.89 -17.00 -8.13
N MET A 242 -1.84 -16.64 -7.38
CA MET A 242 -1.89 -16.38 -5.95
C MET A 242 -1.89 -14.88 -5.71
N ILE A 243 -2.86 -14.41 -4.95
CA ILE A 243 -3.05 -13.04 -4.50
C ILE A 243 -2.88 -13.03 -3.00
N ASN A 244 -1.80 -12.43 -2.49
CA ASN A 244 -1.50 -12.41 -1.06
C ASN A 244 -0.85 -11.08 -0.64
N PRO A 245 -1.63 -9.99 -0.48
CA PRO A 245 -1.15 -8.74 0.10
C PRO A 245 -0.86 -8.90 1.59
N HIS A 246 0.28 -8.37 2.03
CA HIS A 246 0.62 -8.25 3.44
C HIS A 246 0.37 -6.81 3.89
N THR A 247 -0.87 -6.51 4.21
CA THR A 247 -1.32 -5.19 4.69
C THR A 247 -1.91 -5.32 6.11
N SER A 248 -2.34 -4.22 6.68
CA SER A 248 -3.20 -4.23 7.87
C SER A 248 -4.36 -5.20 7.68
N PHE A 249 -4.74 -5.96 8.71
CA PHE A 249 -5.71 -7.04 8.56
C PHE A 249 -7.09 -6.55 8.13
N TYR A 250 -7.49 -5.38 8.55
CA TYR A 250 -8.82 -4.82 8.28
C TYR A 250 -8.79 -3.71 7.24
N PHE A 251 -7.74 -3.64 6.44
CA PHE A 251 -7.55 -2.60 5.43
C PHE A 251 -8.43 -2.81 4.20
N ARG A 252 -8.74 -4.08 3.85
CA ARG A 252 -9.48 -4.45 2.64
C ARG A 252 -10.57 -5.47 2.92
N PRO A 253 -11.85 -5.18 2.55
CA PRO A 253 -12.90 -6.18 2.47
C PRO A 253 -12.86 -6.95 1.14
N GLU A 254 -13.56 -8.08 1.08
CA GLU A 254 -13.89 -8.77 -0.16
C GLU A 254 -15.18 -8.21 -0.77
N ILE A 255 -15.21 -8.03 -2.09
CA ILE A 255 -16.40 -7.58 -2.80
C ILE A 255 -16.48 -8.24 -4.19
N HIS A 256 -17.70 -8.52 -4.65
CA HIS A 256 -18.02 -8.91 -6.00
C HIS A 256 -18.91 -7.86 -6.66
N MET A 257 -18.50 -7.38 -7.84
CA MET A 257 -19.21 -6.36 -8.62
C MET A 257 -19.64 -6.92 -9.97
N VAL A 258 -20.92 -6.75 -10.32
CA VAL A 258 -21.49 -7.18 -11.59
C VAL A 258 -22.35 -6.08 -12.19
N SER A 259 -22.21 -5.82 -13.49
CA SER A 259 -23.13 -4.95 -14.26
C SER A 259 -23.48 -5.55 -15.62
N GLU A 260 -24.62 -5.11 -16.17
CA GLU A 260 -25.02 -5.48 -17.54
C GLU A 260 -24.11 -4.85 -18.61
N GLN A 261 -23.22 -3.93 -18.22
CA GLN A 261 -22.23 -3.29 -19.08
C GLN A 261 -20.90 -4.09 -19.15
N GLY A 262 -20.90 -5.34 -18.69
CA GLY A 262 -19.77 -6.26 -18.78
C GLY A 262 -18.76 -6.18 -17.64
N LEU A 263 -19.06 -5.49 -16.55
CA LEU A 263 -18.32 -5.60 -15.30
C LEU A 263 -18.72 -6.90 -14.62
N ASN A 264 -17.75 -7.74 -14.25
CA ASN A 264 -17.93 -8.92 -13.42
C ASN A 264 -16.59 -9.24 -12.75
N ALA A 265 -16.33 -8.68 -11.58
CA ALA A 265 -15.05 -8.79 -10.93
C ALA A 265 -15.18 -8.99 -9.42
N TYR A 266 -14.33 -9.87 -8.89
CA TYR A 266 -14.24 -10.24 -7.48
C TYR A 266 -12.84 -9.97 -6.94
N GLY A 267 -12.74 -9.50 -5.71
CA GLY A 267 -11.46 -9.37 -5.03
C GLY A 267 -11.48 -8.41 -3.86
N ALA A 268 -10.29 -7.97 -3.48
CA ALA A 268 -10.09 -7.02 -2.41
C ALA A 268 -10.18 -5.56 -2.91
N VAL A 269 -10.84 -4.73 -2.12
CA VAL A 269 -10.90 -3.28 -2.31
C VAL A 269 -10.36 -2.59 -1.08
N THR A 270 -9.83 -1.39 -1.21
CA THR A 270 -9.57 -0.55 -0.05
C THR A 270 -10.86 0.19 0.32
N TRP A 271 -11.16 0.25 1.61
CA TRP A 271 -12.39 0.90 2.09
C TRP A 271 -12.59 2.30 1.49
N GLY A 272 -13.69 2.49 0.79
CA GLY A 272 -14.05 3.72 0.10
C GLY A 272 -13.66 3.77 -1.38
N GLN A 273 -12.85 2.86 -1.91
CA GLN A 273 -12.60 2.78 -3.35
C GLN A 273 -13.73 2.03 -4.08
N PHE A 274 -13.91 2.36 -5.37
CA PHE A 274 -15.00 1.82 -6.19
C PHE A 274 -14.53 0.89 -7.33
N PHE A 275 -13.38 0.28 -7.19
CA PHE A 275 -12.83 -0.71 -8.13
C PHE A 275 -12.15 -1.84 -7.36
N ILE A 276 -12.06 -3.01 -7.98
CA ILE A 276 -11.29 -4.11 -7.42
C ILE A 276 -9.79 -3.78 -7.57
N TYR A 277 -9.15 -3.54 -6.44
CA TYR A 277 -7.73 -3.19 -6.42
C TYR A 277 -6.86 -4.35 -6.88
N GLN A 278 -7.10 -5.55 -6.32
CA GLN A 278 -6.48 -6.80 -6.73
C GLN A 278 -7.50 -7.93 -6.61
N GLY A 279 -7.54 -8.75 -7.63
CA GLY A 279 -8.58 -9.77 -7.75
C GLY A 279 -8.60 -10.37 -9.14
N PHE A 280 -9.79 -10.75 -9.59
CA PHE A 280 -9.99 -11.41 -10.84
C PHE A 280 -11.40 -11.19 -11.41
N ASN A 281 -11.55 -11.42 -12.69
CA ASN A 281 -12.82 -11.60 -13.37
C ASN A 281 -12.88 -13.01 -13.98
N ASP A 282 -13.88 -13.30 -14.80
CA ASP A 282 -14.04 -14.63 -15.44
C ASP A 282 -12.94 -14.96 -16.47
N LYS A 283 -12.08 -14.01 -16.82
CA LYS A 283 -11.04 -14.17 -17.86
C LYS A 283 -9.63 -14.03 -17.34
N LEU A 284 -9.39 -13.16 -16.38
CA LEU A 284 -8.04 -12.83 -15.93
C LEU A 284 -8.02 -12.35 -14.48
N GLY A 285 -6.83 -12.35 -13.90
CA GLY A 285 -6.60 -11.82 -12.56
C GLY A 285 -5.29 -11.07 -12.45
N TRP A 286 -5.20 -10.24 -11.43
CA TRP A 286 -4.03 -9.41 -11.14
C TRP A 286 -3.79 -9.32 -9.63
N MET A 287 -2.51 -9.31 -9.30
CA MET A 287 -2.01 -9.10 -7.95
C MET A 287 -0.98 -7.98 -7.96
N HIS A 288 -1.11 -7.04 -7.04
CA HIS A 288 -0.11 -5.99 -6.81
C HIS A 288 0.76 -6.33 -5.61
N THR A 289 2.07 -6.34 -5.82
CA THR A 289 3.06 -6.37 -4.74
C THR A 289 3.78 -5.04 -4.68
N SER A 290 4.20 -4.58 -3.50
CA SER A 290 5.03 -3.37 -3.43
C SER A 290 6.30 -3.56 -4.24
N GLY A 291 6.55 -2.59 -5.13
CA GLY A 291 7.68 -2.59 -6.05
C GLY A 291 8.94 -2.00 -5.44
N GLY A 292 10.07 -2.29 -6.09
CA GLY A 292 11.39 -1.77 -5.71
C GLY A 292 12.02 -0.92 -6.80
N GLY A 293 11.24 -0.43 -7.76
CA GLY A 293 11.67 0.61 -8.68
C GLY A 293 11.85 1.92 -7.92
N ASP A 294 12.95 2.61 -8.16
CA ASP A 294 13.18 3.95 -7.65
C ASP A 294 12.44 4.93 -8.56
N VAL A 295 11.32 5.48 -8.08
CA VAL A 295 10.36 6.28 -8.87
C VAL A 295 10.00 7.60 -8.20
N ILE A 296 10.58 7.86 -7.03
CA ILE A 296 10.41 9.10 -6.26
C ILE A 296 11.76 9.76 -6.15
N ASP A 297 11.91 10.97 -6.70
CA ASP A 297 13.17 11.68 -6.74
C ASP A 297 13.21 12.89 -5.83
N GLU A 298 14.31 13.02 -5.10
CA GLU A 298 14.62 14.20 -4.29
C GLU A 298 15.64 15.10 -5.01
N TYR A 299 15.39 16.39 -4.97
CA TYR A 299 16.24 17.40 -5.61
C TYR A 299 16.80 18.39 -4.58
N LEU A 300 18.11 18.56 -4.58
CA LEU A 300 18.83 19.55 -3.77
C LEU A 300 18.76 20.92 -4.46
N GLU A 301 17.87 21.78 -3.99
CA GLU A 301 17.60 23.09 -4.52
C GLU A 301 18.54 24.15 -3.89
N THR A 302 19.27 24.87 -4.71
CA THR A 302 20.08 26.02 -4.25
C THR A 302 19.18 27.25 -4.18
N VAL A 303 18.73 27.58 -2.97
CA VAL A 303 17.76 28.65 -2.71
C VAL A 303 18.44 29.92 -2.22
N THR A 304 17.98 31.06 -2.70
CA THR A 304 18.37 32.42 -2.26
C THR A 304 17.14 33.23 -1.89
N GLU A 305 17.27 34.08 -0.89
CA GLU A 305 16.23 35.03 -0.48
C GLU A 305 16.55 36.43 -0.99
N ARG A 306 15.55 37.12 -1.55
CA ARG A 306 15.63 38.53 -1.95
C ARG A 306 14.32 39.21 -1.67
N ASP A 307 14.33 40.27 -0.90
CA ASP A 307 13.13 41.08 -0.57
C ASP A 307 11.97 40.21 0.00
N GLY A 308 12.28 39.24 0.87
CA GLY A 308 11.30 38.36 1.48
C GLY A 308 10.71 37.29 0.53
N LYS A 309 11.27 37.15 -0.66
CA LYS A 309 10.89 36.11 -1.64
C LYS A 309 12.03 35.14 -1.86
N PHE A 310 11.68 33.88 -2.04
CA PHE A 310 12.64 32.82 -2.30
C PHE A 310 12.75 32.50 -3.79
N PHE A 311 13.97 32.29 -4.25
CA PHE A 311 14.32 31.91 -5.62
C PHE A 311 15.23 30.70 -5.58
N TYR A 312 15.09 29.79 -6.55
CA TYR A 312 16.00 28.66 -6.71
C TYR A 312 16.74 28.74 -8.03
N ARG A 313 17.98 28.27 -8.04
CA ARG A 313 18.83 28.25 -9.23
C ARG A 313 18.43 27.08 -10.13
N TYR A 314 18.30 27.36 -11.45
CA TYR A 314 18.15 26.33 -12.48
C TYR A 314 18.94 26.71 -13.72
N GLY A 315 20.02 25.98 -14.01
CA GLY A 315 21.00 26.35 -15.01
C GLY A 315 21.63 27.74 -14.69
N LYS A 316 21.38 28.69 -15.59
CA LYS A 316 21.78 30.08 -15.42
C LYS A 316 20.69 30.99 -14.85
N GLU A 317 19.48 30.45 -14.65
CA GLU A 317 18.32 31.22 -14.22
C GLU A 317 18.15 31.19 -12.70
N GLN A 318 17.51 32.25 -12.18
CA GLN A 318 16.93 32.30 -10.84
C GLN A 318 15.41 32.29 -10.99
N ARG A 319 14.78 31.17 -10.63
CA ARG A 319 13.34 30.99 -10.73
C ARG A 319 12.68 31.24 -9.38
N PRO A 320 11.53 31.94 -9.32
CA PRO A 320 10.82 32.14 -8.07
C PRO A 320 10.23 30.82 -7.56
N LEU A 321 10.33 30.56 -6.26
CA LEU A 321 9.54 29.53 -5.64
C LEU A 321 8.07 29.97 -5.55
N ARG A 322 7.16 29.05 -5.83
CA ARG A 322 5.75 29.28 -5.61
C ARG A 322 5.44 29.07 -4.12
N ALA A 323 5.06 30.12 -3.42
CA ALA A 323 4.67 30.10 -2.02
C ALA A 323 3.14 29.97 -1.90
N VAL A 324 2.65 28.97 -1.18
CA VAL A 324 1.23 28.66 -1.01
C VAL A 324 0.90 28.59 0.46
N PRO A 325 0.02 29.46 1.00
CA PRO A 325 -0.47 29.33 2.36
C PRO A 325 -1.42 28.12 2.45
N ILE A 326 -1.09 27.17 3.31
CA ILE A 326 -1.91 25.98 3.59
C ILE A 326 -2.47 26.10 5.00
N ALA A 327 -3.78 26.15 5.14
CA ALA A 327 -4.46 26.09 6.42
C ALA A 327 -4.56 24.64 6.91
N LEU A 328 -4.20 24.43 8.17
CA LEU A 328 -4.22 23.17 8.90
C LEU A 328 -5.15 23.33 10.10
N PRO A 329 -6.46 23.19 9.93
CA PRO A 329 -7.40 23.18 11.03
C PRO A 329 -7.19 21.94 11.90
N TYR A 330 -7.32 22.07 13.22
CA TYR A 330 -7.17 20.97 14.14
C TYR A 330 -8.06 21.12 15.37
N LYS A 331 -8.42 20.01 15.98
CA LYS A 331 -9.16 19.93 17.23
C LYS A 331 -8.20 20.02 18.40
N LYS A 332 -8.47 20.92 19.35
CA LYS A 332 -7.73 21.00 20.60
C LYS A 332 -8.19 19.94 21.60
N THR A 333 -7.42 19.77 22.67
CA THR A 333 -7.73 18.87 23.79
C THR A 333 -9.03 19.22 24.51
N ASP A 334 -9.44 20.50 24.49
CA ASP A 334 -10.71 20.97 25.06
C ASP A 334 -11.90 20.78 24.09
N GLY A 335 -11.67 20.19 22.92
CA GLY A 335 -12.68 19.94 21.89
C GLY A 335 -12.95 21.15 20.97
N THR A 336 -12.38 22.33 21.22
CA THR A 336 -12.53 23.50 20.35
C THR A 336 -11.63 23.38 19.11
N MET A 337 -12.03 24.06 18.02
CA MET A 337 -11.23 24.10 16.80
C MET A 337 -10.20 25.22 16.82
N SER A 338 -9.05 24.96 16.25
CA SER A 338 -8.00 25.95 15.97
C SER A 338 -7.44 25.73 14.58
N SER A 339 -6.54 26.59 14.12
CA SER A 339 -5.88 26.41 12.83
C SER A 339 -4.46 26.95 12.86
N ARG A 340 -3.53 26.25 12.19
CA ARG A 340 -2.19 26.73 11.87
C ARG A 340 -2.12 27.01 10.38
N VAL A 341 -1.45 28.08 9.98
CA VAL A 341 -1.16 28.34 8.55
C VAL A 341 0.31 28.11 8.33
N VAL A 342 0.64 27.28 7.36
CA VAL A 342 2.00 26.99 6.90
C VAL A 342 2.15 27.52 5.49
N THR A 343 3.21 28.27 5.21
CA THR A 343 3.55 28.65 3.83
C THR A 343 4.38 27.54 3.21
N ALA A 344 3.76 26.72 2.37
CA ALA A 344 4.42 25.67 1.61
C ALA A 344 5.13 26.24 0.37
N TYR A 345 6.32 25.74 0.06
CA TYR A 345 7.13 26.17 -1.08
C TYR A 345 7.24 25.07 -2.13
N PHE A 346 7.19 25.50 -3.39
CA PHE A 346 7.25 24.58 -4.54
C PHE A 346 8.27 25.07 -5.56
N THR A 347 9.09 24.15 -6.06
CA THR A 347 9.87 24.32 -7.29
C THR A 347 9.13 23.66 -8.46
N HIS A 348 9.71 23.63 -9.65
CA HIS A 348 9.15 22.87 -10.77
C HIS A 348 9.33 21.34 -10.60
N HIS A 349 10.21 20.90 -9.70
CA HIS A 349 10.32 19.48 -9.34
C HIS A 349 9.20 19.00 -8.40
N GLY A 350 8.65 19.90 -7.58
CA GLY A 350 7.59 19.56 -6.63
C GLY A 350 7.65 20.37 -5.34
N PRO A 351 6.93 19.94 -4.30
CA PRO A 351 6.95 20.59 -2.99
C PRO A 351 8.30 20.42 -2.30
N VAL A 352 8.71 21.45 -1.56
CA VAL A 352 9.85 21.39 -0.63
C VAL A 352 9.40 20.67 0.64
N VAL A 353 10.14 19.66 1.08
CA VAL A 353 9.76 18.81 2.23
C VAL A 353 10.73 18.88 3.40
N ARG A 354 11.98 19.31 3.16
CA ARG A 354 13.03 19.38 4.17
C ARG A 354 14.21 20.24 3.72
N SER A 355 15.21 20.38 4.56
CA SER A 355 16.52 20.93 4.20
C SER A 355 17.63 19.90 4.47
N GLN A 356 18.69 19.96 3.68
CA GLN A 356 19.88 19.14 3.82
C GLN A 356 21.12 19.94 3.36
N ASP A 357 22.16 19.98 4.20
CA ASP A 357 23.45 20.61 3.88
C ASP A 357 23.31 22.04 3.34
N GLY A 358 22.41 22.83 3.93
CA GLY A 358 22.15 24.22 3.54
C GLY A 358 21.32 24.38 2.26
N LYS A 359 20.89 23.31 1.63
CA LYS A 359 19.97 23.30 0.48
C LYS A 359 18.57 22.89 0.89
N TRP A 360 17.57 23.29 0.12
CA TRP A 360 16.21 22.79 0.27
C TRP A 360 16.02 21.52 -0.56
N VAL A 361 15.16 20.64 -0.12
CA VAL A 361 14.88 19.38 -0.83
C VAL A 361 13.45 19.40 -1.31
N SER A 362 13.26 19.37 -2.62
CA SER A 362 11.97 19.17 -3.27
C SER A 362 11.80 17.71 -3.69
N VAL A 363 10.55 17.24 -3.80
CA VAL A 363 10.23 15.84 -4.13
C VAL A 363 9.34 15.77 -5.35
N ARG A 364 9.75 14.92 -6.31
CA ARG A 364 8.99 14.62 -7.52
C ARG A 364 8.56 13.16 -7.51
N MET A 365 7.27 12.93 -7.75
CA MET A 365 6.67 11.60 -7.79
C MET A 365 5.55 11.55 -8.82
N MET A 366 4.88 10.41 -8.97
CA MET A 366 3.69 10.28 -9.79
C MET A 366 2.54 11.10 -9.19
N ASP A 367 2.00 12.03 -9.96
CA ASP A 367 0.89 12.92 -9.56
C ASP A 367 -0.15 13.05 -10.70
N GLU A 368 -0.76 11.91 -11.06
CA GLU A 368 -1.74 11.81 -12.15
C GLU A 368 -3.01 11.08 -11.66
N PRO A 369 -3.76 11.64 -10.68
CA PRO A 369 -4.86 10.91 -10.03
C PRO A 369 -5.98 10.49 -10.99
N LEU A 370 -6.27 11.31 -12.02
CA LEU A 370 -7.27 10.98 -13.03
C LEU A 370 -6.85 9.76 -13.87
N LYS A 371 -5.59 9.69 -14.29
CA LYS A 371 -5.07 8.53 -15.02
C LYS A 371 -4.99 7.29 -14.13
N ALA A 372 -4.59 7.47 -12.84
CA ALA A 372 -4.51 6.38 -11.88
C ALA A 372 -5.88 5.72 -11.65
N LEU A 373 -6.91 6.52 -11.43
CA LEU A 373 -8.28 6.04 -11.27
C LEU A 373 -8.80 5.38 -12.56
N THR A 374 -8.50 5.98 -13.73
CA THR A 374 -8.84 5.41 -15.04
C THR A 374 -8.19 4.05 -15.22
N GLN A 375 -6.86 3.94 -15.00
CA GLN A 375 -6.13 2.68 -15.15
C GLN A 375 -6.71 1.58 -14.24
N SER A 376 -6.96 1.90 -12.98
CA SER A 376 -7.49 0.95 -12.00
C SER A 376 -8.87 0.42 -12.40
N TYR A 377 -9.75 1.29 -12.90
CA TYR A 377 -11.08 0.87 -13.29
C TYR A 377 -11.10 0.07 -14.61
N ILE A 378 -10.45 0.57 -15.68
CA ILE A 378 -10.47 -0.15 -16.99
C ILE A 378 -9.75 -1.49 -16.91
N ARG A 379 -8.73 -1.63 -16.07
CA ARG A 379 -8.06 -2.90 -15.79
C ARG A 379 -9.04 -3.93 -15.23
N THR A 380 -9.94 -3.53 -14.33
CA THR A 380 -10.96 -4.40 -13.72
C THR A 380 -11.88 -5.04 -14.78
N LYS A 381 -12.09 -4.35 -15.91
CA LYS A 381 -12.93 -4.81 -17.04
C LYS A 381 -12.15 -5.43 -18.20
N ALA A 382 -10.83 -5.50 -18.13
CA ALA A 382 -10.02 -6.14 -19.15
C ALA A 382 -10.42 -7.62 -19.29
N ARG A 383 -10.44 -8.15 -20.52
CA ARG A 383 -10.88 -9.52 -20.79
C ARG A 383 -9.80 -10.42 -21.40
N ASP A 384 -8.67 -9.82 -21.75
CA ASP A 384 -7.50 -10.49 -22.33
C ASP A 384 -6.22 -9.72 -21.98
N PHE A 385 -5.09 -10.32 -22.32
CA PHE A 385 -3.77 -9.72 -22.05
C PHE A 385 -3.56 -8.40 -22.80
N ALA A 386 -4.08 -8.27 -24.02
CA ALA A 386 -3.92 -7.05 -24.82
C ALA A 386 -4.67 -5.86 -24.20
N ALA A 387 -5.93 -6.07 -23.79
CA ALA A 387 -6.72 -5.06 -23.09
C ALA A 387 -6.10 -4.69 -21.74
N PHE A 388 -5.57 -5.68 -20.99
CA PHE A 388 -4.87 -5.45 -19.72
C PHE A 388 -3.61 -4.60 -19.94
N THR A 389 -2.76 -4.96 -20.89
CA THR A 389 -1.54 -4.21 -21.20
C THR A 389 -1.85 -2.79 -21.68
N LYS A 390 -2.90 -2.61 -22.46
CA LYS A 390 -3.36 -1.27 -22.88
C LYS A 390 -3.77 -0.41 -21.68
N ALA A 391 -4.40 -0.98 -20.65
CA ALA A 391 -4.65 -0.27 -19.41
C ALA A 391 -3.35 0.13 -18.69
N MET A 392 -2.36 -0.76 -18.68
CA MET A 392 -1.04 -0.50 -18.07
C MET A 392 -0.25 0.61 -18.78
N GLU A 393 -0.53 0.90 -20.06
CA GLU A 393 0.10 2.00 -20.80
C GLU A 393 -0.24 3.39 -20.27
N LEU A 394 -1.25 3.54 -19.41
CA LEU A 394 -1.49 4.78 -18.67
C LEU A 394 -0.35 5.09 -17.70
N ARG A 395 0.43 4.09 -17.30
CA ARG A 395 1.67 4.20 -16.53
C ARG A 395 1.51 4.99 -15.23
N THR A 396 0.64 4.50 -14.36
CA THR A 396 0.35 5.13 -13.06
C THR A 396 0.59 4.21 -11.86
N ASN A 397 1.11 3.00 -12.07
CA ASN A 397 1.62 2.16 -10.97
C ASN A 397 3.09 2.48 -10.72
N SER A 398 3.34 3.40 -9.82
CA SER A 398 4.67 3.82 -9.41
C SER A 398 5.30 2.82 -8.44
N SER A 399 4.62 2.54 -7.33
CA SER A 399 5.17 1.75 -6.22
C SER A 399 4.82 0.27 -6.27
N ASN A 400 4.15 -0.21 -7.33
CA ASN A 400 3.66 -1.58 -7.38
C ASN A 400 4.15 -2.36 -8.60
N ASN A 401 4.54 -3.60 -8.34
CA ASN A 401 4.62 -4.63 -9.37
C ASN A 401 3.22 -5.18 -9.67
N THR A 402 3.06 -5.85 -10.80
CA THR A 402 1.84 -6.58 -11.12
C THR A 402 2.18 -7.99 -11.55
N VAL A 403 1.57 -8.99 -10.92
CA VAL A 403 1.57 -10.40 -11.35
C VAL A 403 0.19 -10.70 -11.96
N TYR A 404 0.17 -11.31 -13.12
CA TYR A 404 -1.00 -11.54 -13.96
C TYR A 404 -1.12 -12.99 -14.38
N ALA A 405 -2.35 -13.48 -14.50
CA ALA A 405 -2.66 -14.75 -15.17
C ALA A 405 -4.04 -14.67 -15.84
N ASP A 406 -4.27 -15.47 -16.92
CA ASP A 406 -5.54 -15.47 -17.65
C ASP A 406 -6.01 -16.87 -18.12
N ALA A 407 -7.24 -16.90 -18.63
CA ALA A 407 -7.91 -18.09 -19.15
C ALA A 407 -7.33 -18.59 -20.49
N GLU A 408 -6.55 -17.77 -21.19
CA GLU A 408 -5.80 -18.18 -22.39
C GLU A 408 -4.51 -18.91 -22.02
N GLY A 409 -4.17 -18.95 -20.73
CA GLY A 409 -2.98 -19.62 -20.19
C GLY A 409 -1.76 -18.71 -20.09
N ASN A 410 -1.92 -17.42 -20.31
CA ASN A 410 -0.83 -16.48 -20.18
C ASN A 410 -0.55 -16.15 -18.71
N ILE A 411 0.73 -15.96 -18.39
CA ILE A 411 1.21 -15.40 -17.14
C ILE A 411 2.17 -14.25 -17.43
N ALA A 412 2.06 -13.15 -16.68
CA ALA A 412 2.94 -11.98 -16.87
C ALA A 412 3.36 -11.34 -15.55
N TYR A 413 4.50 -10.66 -15.59
CA TYR A 413 5.02 -9.85 -14.50
C TYR A 413 5.46 -8.49 -15.03
N PHE A 414 4.98 -7.42 -14.41
CA PHE A 414 5.39 -6.04 -14.67
C PHE A 414 6.06 -5.49 -13.42
N HIS A 415 7.32 -5.08 -13.52
CA HIS A 415 8.06 -4.47 -12.43
C HIS A 415 7.79 -2.95 -12.37
N GLY A 416 6.56 -2.57 -11.98
CA GLY A 416 6.04 -1.21 -12.13
C GLY A 416 5.66 -0.88 -13.56
N ASN A 417 5.04 0.28 -13.78
CA ASN A 417 4.81 0.83 -15.11
C ASN A 417 4.98 2.36 -15.19
N PHE A 418 5.09 3.03 -14.03
CA PHE A 418 5.53 4.42 -13.96
C PHE A 418 7.02 4.45 -13.62
N ILE A 419 7.87 4.57 -14.62
CA ILE A 419 9.33 4.64 -14.42
C ILE A 419 9.87 5.83 -15.22
N PRO A 420 10.32 6.89 -14.53
CA PRO A 420 10.91 8.04 -15.18
C PRO A 420 12.18 7.68 -15.96
N LYS A 421 12.35 8.24 -17.16
CA LYS A 421 13.63 8.19 -17.90
C LYS A 421 14.58 9.19 -17.27
N ARG A 422 15.69 8.71 -16.73
CA ARG A 422 16.67 9.50 -16.02
C ARG A 422 18.07 9.31 -16.59
N ASN A 423 18.92 10.28 -16.39
CA ASN A 423 20.32 10.18 -16.75
C ASN A 423 21.02 9.15 -15.83
N PRO A 424 21.52 8.01 -16.37
CA PRO A 424 22.10 6.94 -15.56
C PRO A 424 23.46 7.30 -14.92
N ALA A 425 24.04 8.46 -15.23
CA ALA A 425 25.27 8.93 -14.61
C ALA A 425 25.10 9.38 -13.15
N TYR A 426 23.83 9.59 -12.71
CA TYR A 426 23.51 10.01 -11.35
C TYR A 426 23.01 8.83 -10.50
N ASP A 427 23.32 8.87 -9.21
CA ASP A 427 22.74 7.94 -8.21
C ASP A 427 21.38 8.47 -7.74
N TRP A 428 20.32 8.01 -8.38
CA TRP A 428 18.93 8.41 -8.10
C TRP A 428 18.38 7.91 -6.78
N THR A 429 19.08 6.99 -6.12
CA THR A 429 18.72 6.54 -4.76
C THR A 429 19.06 7.58 -3.68
N ARG A 430 19.60 8.74 -4.08
CA ARG A 430 19.96 9.88 -3.24
C ARG A 430 19.46 11.16 -3.87
N PRO A 431 19.31 12.24 -3.08
CA PRO A 431 18.98 13.54 -3.63
C PRO A 431 20.01 13.98 -4.68
N VAL A 432 19.52 14.39 -5.87
CA VAL A 432 20.35 14.89 -6.98
C VAL A 432 20.37 16.41 -7.00
N ASP A 433 21.33 17.02 -7.72
CA ASP A 433 21.39 18.48 -7.85
C ASP A 433 20.23 19.02 -8.70
N GLY A 434 19.27 19.71 -8.06
CA GLY A 434 18.11 20.32 -8.71
C GLY A 434 18.44 21.56 -9.55
N SER A 435 19.67 22.08 -9.47
CA SER A 435 20.07 23.29 -10.21
C SER A 435 20.53 23.02 -11.65
N THR A 436 20.61 21.76 -12.09
CA THR A 436 21.07 21.40 -13.43
C THR A 436 19.99 20.71 -14.27
N PRO A 437 19.82 21.10 -15.56
CA PRO A 437 18.94 20.38 -16.48
C PRO A 437 19.32 18.90 -16.71
N ALA A 438 20.55 18.49 -16.36
CA ALA A 438 21.01 17.11 -16.55
C ALA A 438 20.29 16.09 -15.63
N THR A 439 19.62 16.56 -14.57
CA THR A 439 18.83 15.76 -13.64
C THR A 439 17.32 15.81 -13.92
N GLU A 440 16.90 16.37 -15.04
CA GLU A 440 15.49 16.35 -15.43
C GLU A 440 15.02 14.97 -15.88
N TRP A 441 13.77 14.68 -15.59
CA TRP A 441 13.08 13.54 -16.20
C TRP A 441 12.89 13.77 -17.70
N GLN A 442 13.28 12.78 -18.49
CA GLN A 442 13.12 12.79 -19.95
C GLN A 442 11.85 12.04 -20.39
N GLY A 443 10.77 12.20 -19.63
CA GLY A 443 9.52 11.45 -19.80
C GLY A 443 9.53 10.12 -19.04
N LEU A 444 8.65 9.20 -19.42
CA LEU A 444 8.55 7.86 -18.84
C LEU A 444 9.06 6.81 -19.82
N HIS A 445 9.62 5.72 -19.29
CA HIS A 445 9.90 4.53 -20.09
C HIS A 445 8.60 3.97 -20.68
N ALA A 446 8.65 3.45 -21.91
CA ALA A 446 7.57 2.63 -22.44
C ALA A 446 7.55 1.28 -21.69
N ILE A 447 6.40 0.61 -21.62
CA ILE A 447 6.28 -0.65 -20.88
C ILE A 447 7.27 -1.70 -21.38
N GLN A 448 7.46 -1.80 -22.69
CA GLN A 448 8.41 -2.72 -23.33
C GLN A 448 9.88 -2.43 -22.98
N ASP A 449 10.21 -1.22 -22.52
CA ASP A 449 11.56 -0.83 -22.10
C ASP A 449 11.78 -1.07 -20.58
N THR A 450 10.71 -1.45 -19.86
CA THR A 450 10.76 -1.78 -18.43
C THR A 450 10.98 -3.29 -18.21
N ILE A 451 11.27 -3.67 -16.97
CA ILE A 451 11.41 -5.09 -16.64
C ILE A 451 10.02 -5.75 -16.66
N THR A 452 9.72 -6.43 -17.77
CA THR A 452 8.46 -7.15 -17.99
C THR A 452 8.76 -8.58 -18.43
N LEU A 453 8.06 -9.56 -17.85
CA LEU A 453 8.14 -10.97 -18.23
C LEU A 453 6.78 -11.43 -18.76
N PHE A 454 6.79 -12.17 -19.87
CA PHE A 454 5.61 -12.77 -20.46
C PHE A 454 5.89 -14.23 -20.80
N ASN A 455 5.07 -15.14 -20.30
CA ASN A 455 5.15 -16.58 -20.53
C ASN A 455 6.57 -17.17 -20.42
N PRO A 456 7.28 -16.97 -19.28
CA PRO A 456 8.67 -17.41 -19.15
C PRO A 456 8.78 -18.93 -19.26
N ALA A 457 9.89 -19.41 -19.85
CA ALA A 457 10.15 -20.83 -20.02
C ALA A 457 10.20 -21.64 -18.72
N SER A 458 10.44 -21.02 -17.56
CA SER A 458 10.30 -21.65 -16.23
C SER A 458 8.87 -22.10 -15.90
N GLY A 459 7.84 -21.43 -16.43
CA GLY A 459 6.41 -21.71 -16.22
C GLY A 459 5.84 -21.18 -14.93
N TYR A 460 6.58 -20.34 -14.24
CA TYR A 460 6.11 -19.63 -13.08
C TYR A 460 6.65 -18.21 -13.01
N LEU A 461 5.95 -17.37 -12.28
CA LEU A 461 6.37 -16.04 -11.90
C LEU A 461 6.18 -15.87 -10.41
N LEU A 462 7.10 -15.17 -9.76
CA LEU A 462 7.03 -14.85 -8.34
C LEU A 462 7.52 -13.42 -8.06
N ASN A 463 6.90 -12.79 -7.08
CA ASN A 463 7.44 -11.60 -6.43
C ASN A 463 7.06 -11.59 -4.94
N THR A 464 8.02 -11.27 -4.10
CA THR A 464 7.89 -11.17 -2.65
C THR A 464 8.45 -9.83 -2.14
N ASN A 465 8.28 -8.76 -2.91
CA ASN A 465 8.84 -7.42 -2.67
C ASN A 465 10.38 -7.40 -2.71
N ASN A 466 10.95 -8.31 -3.44
CA ASN A 466 12.38 -8.41 -3.75
C ASN A 466 12.64 -7.87 -5.16
N TRP A 467 13.91 -7.87 -5.55
CA TRP A 467 14.30 -7.52 -6.91
C TRP A 467 13.68 -8.46 -7.97
N PRO A 468 13.56 -8.00 -9.23
CA PRO A 468 12.98 -8.82 -10.30
C PRO A 468 13.91 -9.93 -10.82
N CYS A 469 15.19 -9.91 -10.42
CA CYS A 469 16.25 -10.78 -10.94
C CYS A 469 16.08 -12.26 -10.60
N THR A 470 15.12 -12.60 -9.75
CA THR A 470 14.76 -13.98 -9.35
C THR A 470 13.29 -14.32 -9.63
N ALA A 471 12.58 -13.44 -10.35
CA ALA A 471 11.13 -13.54 -10.55
C ALA A 471 10.65 -14.77 -11.32
N ALA A 472 11.51 -15.47 -12.07
CA ALA A 472 11.17 -16.59 -12.94
C ALA A 472 12.26 -17.68 -13.00
N GLY A 473 13.02 -17.88 -11.93
CA GLY A 473 14.12 -18.85 -11.90
C GLY A 473 15.13 -18.65 -13.03
N ALA A 474 15.42 -19.68 -13.83
CA ALA A 474 16.34 -19.57 -14.95
C ALA A 474 15.87 -18.62 -16.07
N SER A 475 14.57 -18.26 -16.09
CA SER A 475 14.00 -17.32 -17.06
C SER A 475 13.90 -15.90 -16.51
N SER A 476 14.50 -15.61 -15.35
CA SER A 476 14.50 -14.28 -14.74
C SER A 476 15.28 -13.27 -15.60
N PRO A 477 14.93 -11.98 -15.52
CA PRO A 477 15.63 -10.96 -16.27
C PRO A 477 17.06 -10.81 -15.78
N VAL A 478 17.97 -10.49 -16.71
CA VAL A 478 19.35 -10.11 -16.37
C VAL A 478 19.33 -8.63 -15.97
N CYS A 479 19.15 -8.35 -14.70
CA CYS A 479 18.91 -6.99 -14.18
C CYS A 479 19.96 -5.97 -14.62
N LYS A 480 21.24 -6.36 -14.72
CA LYS A 480 22.32 -5.47 -15.20
C LYS A 480 22.13 -4.92 -16.61
N ASN A 481 21.21 -5.47 -17.40
CA ASN A 481 20.86 -4.95 -18.72
C ASN A 481 19.90 -3.75 -18.65
N TYR A 482 19.39 -3.44 -17.46
CA TYR A 482 18.48 -2.32 -17.21
C TYR A 482 19.13 -1.27 -16.32
N PRO A 483 18.70 -0.01 -16.39
CA PRO A 483 19.16 1.03 -15.48
C PRO A 483 18.99 0.62 -14.01
N ALA A 484 19.98 0.95 -13.16
CA ALA A 484 19.98 0.53 -11.75
C ALA A 484 18.75 1.00 -10.96
N TYR A 485 18.18 2.15 -11.30
CA TYR A 485 16.97 2.67 -10.67
C TYR A 485 15.70 1.83 -10.93
N MET A 486 15.73 0.88 -11.89
CA MET A 486 14.60 -0.05 -12.11
C MET A 486 14.59 -1.22 -11.13
N TRP A 487 15.72 -1.55 -10.48
CA TRP A 487 15.86 -2.74 -9.63
C TRP A 487 16.67 -2.45 -8.36
N SER A 488 16.35 -1.34 -7.69
CA SER A 488 17.09 -0.80 -6.55
C SER A 488 16.96 -1.60 -5.25
N LEU A 489 15.93 -2.45 -5.09
CA LEU A 489 15.82 -3.34 -3.93
C LEU A 489 16.69 -4.58 -4.08
N PRO A 490 17.32 -5.08 -2.99
CA PRO A 490 18.06 -6.34 -2.98
C PRO A 490 17.12 -7.55 -2.90
N GLU A 491 17.71 -8.75 -3.02
CA GLU A 491 17.06 -9.98 -2.63
C GLU A 491 16.83 -10.01 -1.11
N ASN A 492 15.81 -10.73 -0.67
CA ASN A 492 15.48 -10.89 0.74
C ASN A 492 15.27 -12.38 1.11
N ALA A 493 15.22 -12.69 2.42
CA ALA A 493 15.06 -14.05 2.90
C ALA A 493 13.78 -14.74 2.39
N ARG A 494 12.67 -13.99 2.24
CA ARG A 494 11.42 -14.48 1.71
C ARG A 494 11.51 -14.78 0.21
N GLY A 495 12.20 -13.95 -0.57
CA GLY A 495 12.47 -14.18 -1.99
C GLY A 495 13.33 -15.43 -2.21
N ARG A 496 14.37 -15.62 -1.40
CA ARG A 496 15.19 -16.85 -1.42
C ARG A 496 14.35 -18.10 -1.12
N ASN A 497 13.44 -18.04 -0.13
CA ASN A 497 12.52 -19.13 0.17
C ASN A 497 11.54 -19.37 -0.99
N ALA A 498 10.93 -18.33 -1.56
CA ALA A 498 10.05 -18.44 -2.71
C ALA A 498 10.76 -19.11 -3.90
N ALA A 499 11.99 -18.69 -4.22
CA ALA A 499 12.78 -19.29 -5.29
C ALA A 499 13.01 -20.79 -5.07
N ARG A 500 13.28 -21.23 -3.82
CA ARG A 500 13.40 -22.65 -3.44
C ARG A 500 12.07 -23.39 -3.70
N VAL A 501 10.97 -22.88 -3.15
CA VAL A 501 9.64 -23.50 -3.27
C VAL A 501 9.23 -23.65 -4.73
N PHE A 502 9.41 -22.59 -5.55
CA PHE A 502 9.00 -22.64 -6.95
C PHE A 502 9.93 -23.46 -7.85
N LYS A 503 11.18 -23.68 -7.45
CA LYS A 503 12.04 -24.70 -8.08
C LYS A 503 11.48 -26.12 -7.85
N GLU A 504 10.96 -26.40 -6.65
CA GLU A 504 10.30 -27.67 -6.34
C GLU A 504 8.97 -27.82 -7.09
N VAL A 505 8.15 -26.74 -7.14
CA VAL A 505 6.92 -26.68 -7.94
C VAL A 505 7.20 -26.97 -9.42
N GLN A 506 8.23 -26.40 -10.00
CA GLN A 506 8.63 -26.64 -11.39
C GLN A 506 9.03 -28.09 -11.64
N ALA A 507 9.76 -28.70 -10.69
CA ALA A 507 10.22 -30.10 -10.81
C ALA A 507 9.05 -31.08 -10.70
N ASN A 508 8.13 -30.86 -9.76
CA ASN A 508 7.04 -31.79 -9.45
C ASN A 508 5.84 -31.66 -10.36
N LYS A 509 5.58 -30.45 -10.91
CA LYS A 509 4.38 -30.15 -11.71
C LYS A 509 3.07 -30.51 -11.00
N GLY A 510 1.95 -30.53 -11.73
CA GLY A 510 0.66 -30.99 -11.20
C GLY A 510 0.07 -30.07 -10.12
N VAL A 511 0.33 -28.76 -10.24
CA VAL A 511 -0.14 -27.76 -9.28
C VAL A 511 -1.66 -27.61 -9.31
N THR A 512 -2.29 -27.71 -8.14
CA THR A 512 -3.71 -27.41 -7.92
C THR A 512 -3.86 -26.12 -7.11
N ILE A 513 -5.09 -25.59 -6.97
CA ILE A 513 -5.36 -24.45 -6.07
C ILE A 513 -4.84 -24.79 -4.66
N ASP A 514 -5.13 -25.98 -4.13
CA ASP A 514 -4.74 -26.35 -2.76
C ASP A 514 -3.24 -26.51 -2.62
N SER A 515 -2.54 -27.08 -3.60
CA SER A 515 -1.07 -27.18 -3.53
C SER A 515 -0.38 -25.82 -3.73
N LEU A 516 -0.99 -24.87 -4.47
CA LEU A 516 -0.49 -23.51 -4.58
C LEU A 516 -0.66 -22.76 -3.24
N ILE A 517 -1.78 -22.96 -2.53
CA ILE A 517 -1.98 -22.45 -1.18
C ILE A 517 -0.93 -23.04 -0.24
N ALA A 518 -0.73 -24.36 -0.24
CA ALA A 518 0.28 -25.02 0.59
C ALA A 518 1.70 -24.50 0.31
N ALA A 519 2.06 -24.30 -0.95
CA ALA A 519 3.34 -23.69 -1.35
C ALA A 519 3.48 -22.26 -0.81
N SER A 520 2.40 -21.47 -0.84
CA SER A 520 2.37 -20.10 -0.31
C SER A 520 2.41 -20.01 1.22
N TYR A 521 2.17 -21.13 1.90
CA TYR A 521 2.28 -21.29 3.35
C TYR A 521 3.44 -22.22 3.74
N ASP A 522 4.45 -22.38 2.87
CA ASP A 522 5.67 -23.13 3.22
C ASP A 522 6.24 -22.65 4.55
N THR A 523 6.48 -23.60 5.44
CA THR A 523 6.79 -23.34 6.86
C THR A 523 8.24 -22.97 7.13
N ARG A 524 9.12 -22.90 6.10
CA ARG A 524 10.55 -22.66 6.29
C ARG A 524 10.84 -21.20 6.66
N LEU A 525 11.69 -21.02 7.64
CA LEU A 525 12.22 -19.72 8.07
C LEU A 525 13.64 -19.56 7.54
N GLN A 526 13.73 -19.20 6.26
CA GLN A 526 14.98 -19.16 5.51
C GLN A 526 16.03 -18.22 6.11
N ALA A 527 15.61 -17.16 6.83
CA ALA A 527 16.51 -16.24 7.52
C ALA A 527 17.43 -16.93 8.55
N PHE A 528 17.01 -18.04 9.13
CA PHE A 528 17.77 -18.74 10.16
C PHE A 528 18.76 -19.79 9.61
N GLU A 529 18.70 -20.10 8.31
CA GLU A 529 19.65 -21.03 7.68
C GLU A 529 21.12 -20.63 7.83
N PRO A 530 21.51 -19.37 7.60
CA PRO A 530 22.87 -18.92 7.82
C PRO A 530 23.19 -18.64 9.30
N LEU A 531 22.19 -18.45 10.17
CA LEU A 531 22.36 -17.98 11.53
C LEU A 531 22.53 -19.14 12.54
N VAL A 532 21.67 -20.15 12.47
CA VAL A 532 21.63 -21.24 13.43
C VAL A 532 22.95 -22.03 13.45
N PRO A 533 23.55 -22.47 12.32
CA PRO A 533 24.83 -23.15 12.34
C PRO A 533 25.94 -22.30 12.98
N LYS A 534 25.93 -20.98 12.77
CA LYS A 534 26.96 -20.10 13.35
C LYS A 534 26.83 -19.99 14.86
N VAL A 535 25.65 -19.77 15.42
CA VAL A 535 25.52 -19.68 16.89
C VAL A 535 25.80 -21.01 17.59
N VAL A 536 25.52 -22.15 16.94
CA VAL A 536 25.90 -23.48 17.43
C VAL A 536 27.41 -23.62 17.47
N ALA A 537 28.11 -23.26 16.39
CA ALA A 537 29.57 -23.28 16.32
C ALA A 537 30.23 -22.30 17.32
N ASP A 538 29.65 -21.09 17.45
CA ASP A 538 30.11 -20.09 18.42
C ASP A 538 30.04 -20.61 19.86
N HIS A 539 28.97 -21.34 20.21
CA HIS A 539 28.84 -21.94 21.54
C HIS A 539 29.81 -23.11 21.75
N GLU A 540 30.02 -23.94 20.74
CA GLU A 540 30.99 -25.05 20.80
C GLU A 540 32.45 -24.58 20.97
N ALA A 541 32.75 -23.39 20.46
CA ALA A 541 34.07 -22.75 20.59
C ALA A 541 34.27 -22.04 21.93
N LEU A 542 33.28 -21.95 22.81
CA LEU A 542 33.42 -21.32 24.12
C LEU A 542 34.36 -22.15 25.01
N HIS A 543 35.18 -21.44 25.77
CA HIS A 543 35.96 -22.07 26.83
C HIS A 543 35.04 -22.62 27.93
N ALA A 544 35.38 -23.73 28.53
CA ALA A 544 34.57 -24.39 29.57
C ALA A 544 34.24 -23.48 30.78
N SER A 545 35.05 -22.45 31.05
CA SER A 545 34.82 -21.47 32.10
C SER A 545 33.89 -20.31 31.69
N ASP A 546 33.51 -20.22 30.42
CA ASP A 546 32.57 -19.17 29.99
C ASP A 546 31.17 -19.48 30.54
N PRO A 547 30.54 -18.57 31.31
CA PRO A 547 29.24 -18.85 31.92
C PRO A 547 28.12 -19.11 30.92
N ARG A 548 28.28 -18.68 29.67
CA ARG A 548 27.32 -18.93 28.59
C ARG A 548 27.29 -20.37 28.13
N GLN A 549 28.40 -21.10 28.35
CA GLN A 549 28.56 -22.52 27.95
C GLN A 549 27.49 -23.41 28.64
N ALA A 550 27.37 -23.34 29.94
CA ALA A 550 26.36 -24.10 30.69
C ALA A 550 24.95 -23.45 30.55
N ARG A 551 24.90 -22.12 30.56
CA ARG A 551 23.63 -21.37 30.52
C ARG A 551 22.83 -21.59 29.24
N LEU A 552 23.51 -21.71 28.09
CA LEU A 552 22.88 -21.85 26.78
C LEU A 552 22.81 -23.29 26.25
N ALA A 553 23.31 -24.27 26.99
CA ALA A 553 23.37 -25.67 26.53
C ALA A 553 22.01 -26.19 26.05
N GLY A 554 20.93 -25.91 26.79
CA GLY A 554 19.57 -26.32 26.43
C GLY A 554 19.02 -25.60 25.19
N GLN A 555 19.29 -24.30 25.08
CA GLN A 555 18.87 -23.46 23.96
C GLN A 555 19.59 -23.85 22.66
N ILE A 556 20.91 -24.09 22.75
CA ILE A 556 21.72 -24.54 21.62
C ILE A 556 21.28 -25.94 21.16
N ALA A 557 21.02 -26.87 22.10
CA ALA A 557 20.48 -28.17 21.75
C ALA A 557 19.16 -28.11 21.02
N ALA A 558 18.27 -27.21 21.46
CA ALA A 558 16.97 -26.98 20.79
C ALA A 558 17.13 -26.39 19.37
N LEU A 559 18.02 -25.40 19.19
CA LEU A 559 18.31 -24.83 17.86
C LEU A 559 19.04 -25.83 16.94
N ARG A 560 19.96 -26.62 17.45
CA ARG A 560 20.66 -27.65 16.67
C ARG A 560 19.71 -28.73 16.13
N GLY A 561 18.72 -29.15 16.91
CA GLY A 561 17.73 -30.14 16.53
C GLY A 561 16.58 -29.57 15.68
N TRP A 562 16.54 -28.25 15.43
CA TRP A 562 15.45 -27.62 14.73
C TRP A 562 15.60 -27.72 13.21
N ASN A 563 14.50 -28.10 12.54
CA ASN A 563 14.43 -28.20 11.08
C ASN A 563 14.22 -26.85 10.37
N MET A 564 14.28 -25.73 11.12
CA MET A 564 14.04 -24.35 10.64
C MET A 564 12.65 -24.14 10.04
N ARG A 565 11.65 -24.90 10.50
CA ARG A 565 10.25 -24.76 10.14
C ARG A 565 9.46 -24.29 11.34
N TYR A 566 8.51 -23.36 11.09
CA TYR A 566 7.61 -22.92 12.14
C TYR A 566 6.48 -23.93 12.35
N ALA A 567 6.03 -24.03 13.59
CA ALA A 567 4.81 -24.71 14.00
C ALA A 567 4.30 -24.06 15.30
N ALA A 568 3.02 -24.17 15.58
CA ALA A 568 2.43 -23.58 16.79
C ALA A 568 2.98 -24.21 18.09
N ASP A 569 3.32 -25.48 18.07
CA ASP A 569 3.91 -26.24 19.19
C ASP A 569 5.45 -26.14 19.25
N SER A 570 6.07 -25.43 18.32
CA SER A 570 7.54 -25.36 18.21
C SER A 570 8.16 -24.41 19.23
N VAL A 571 8.94 -24.94 20.17
CA VAL A 571 9.79 -24.16 21.09
C VAL A 571 10.98 -23.52 20.36
N PRO A 572 11.72 -24.23 19.46
CA PRO A 572 12.81 -23.60 18.72
C PRO A 572 12.38 -22.40 17.89
N THR A 573 11.15 -22.39 17.35
CA THR A 573 10.61 -21.23 16.63
C THR A 573 10.52 -19.99 17.53
N SER A 574 9.99 -20.13 18.75
CA SER A 574 9.94 -19.04 19.73
C SER A 574 11.32 -18.49 20.04
N LEU A 575 12.24 -19.37 20.35
CA LEU A 575 13.62 -19.02 20.71
C LEU A 575 14.32 -18.29 19.54
N ALA A 576 14.23 -18.83 18.33
CA ALA A 576 14.86 -18.26 17.14
C ALA A 576 14.32 -16.87 16.80
N ILE A 577 12.99 -16.68 16.86
CA ILE A 577 12.36 -15.40 16.56
C ILE A 577 12.77 -14.34 17.61
N TYR A 578 12.73 -14.65 18.90
CA TYR A 578 13.16 -13.74 19.95
C TYR A 578 14.65 -13.39 19.82
N TRP A 579 15.48 -14.39 19.51
CA TRP A 579 16.90 -14.18 19.22
C TRP A 579 17.12 -13.25 18.02
N GLY A 580 16.43 -13.50 16.91
CA GLY A 580 16.46 -12.65 15.74
C GLY A 580 16.02 -11.22 16.05
N GLN A 581 14.92 -11.04 16.80
CA GLN A 581 14.42 -9.72 17.21
C GLN A 581 15.44 -8.95 18.07
N GLU A 582 16.13 -9.61 19.01
CA GLU A 582 17.18 -8.97 19.81
C GLU A 582 18.37 -8.50 18.95
N MET A 583 18.76 -9.27 17.95
CA MET A 583 19.82 -8.87 17.01
C MET A 583 19.37 -7.70 16.12
N VAL A 584 18.15 -7.76 15.56
CA VAL A 584 17.59 -6.66 14.74
C VAL A 584 17.47 -5.38 15.55
N LYS A 585 17.01 -5.44 16.78
CA LYS A 585 16.89 -4.28 17.67
C LYS A 585 18.24 -3.57 17.88
N GLN A 586 19.32 -4.31 17.98
CA GLN A 586 20.65 -3.75 18.23
C GLN A 586 21.35 -3.28 16.96
N HIS A 587 21.19 -3.98 15.85
CA HIS A 587 21.98 -3.78 14.65
C HIS A 587 21.19 -3.29 13.43
N GLY A 588 19.87 -3.28 13.48
CA GLY A 588 19.02 -2.90 12.34
C GLY A 588 19.25 -1.48 11.82
N ALA A 589 19.54 -0.52 12.71
CA ALA A 589 19.88 0.85 12.30
C ALA A 589 21.18 0.92 11.49
N ARG A 590 22.20 0.13 11.93
CA ARG A 590 23.49 0.05 11.24
C ARG A 590 23.37 -0.67 9.89
N ALA A 591 22.63 -1.77 9.84
CA ALA A 591 22.36 -2.49 8.59
C ALA A 591 21.69 -1.57 7.55
N ARG A 592 20.71 -0.75 7.97
CA ARG A 592 20.06 0.25 7.10
C ARG A 592 21.04 1.31 6.61
N ALA A 593 21.90 1.83 7.49
CA ALA A 593 22.91 2.83 7.12
C ALA A 593 23.91 2.30 6.08
N GLU A 594 24.25 1.00 6.17
CA GLU A 594 25.14 0.32 5.22
C GLU A 594 24.40 -0.24 3.99
N ARG A 595 23.05 -0.08 3.91
CA ARG A 595 22.19 -0.61 2.84
C ARG A 595 22.30 -2.13 2.63
N ILE A 596 22.53 -2.87 3.72
CA ILE A 596 22.61 -4.34 3.74
C ILE A 596 21.29 -4.87 4.33
N PRO A 597 20.65 -5.89 3.73
CA PRO A 597 19.50 -6.56 4.35
C PRO A 597 19.87 -7.03 5.76
N VAL A 598 19.00 -6.73 6.74
CA VAL A 598 19.36 -6.92 8.16
C VAL A 598 19.74 -8.36 8.51
N VAL A 599 19.12 -9.35 7.88
CA VAL A 599 19.44 -10.77 8.07
C VAL A 599 20.85 -11.08 7.57
N ASP A 600 21.20 -10.55 6.40
CA ASP A 600 22.53 -10.75 5.80
C ASP A 600 23.60 -10.00 6.62
N TYR A 601 23.28 -8.79 7.09
CA TYR A 601 24.14 -8.03 8.00
C TYR A 601 24.43 -8.81 9.29
N ILE A 602 23.39 -9.35 9.94
CA ILE A 602 23.51 -10.14 11.15
C ILE A 602 24.36 -11.40 10.89
N ALA A 603 24.12 -12.07 9.77
CA ALA A 603 24.85 -13.29 9.41
C ALA A 603 26.34 -13.04 9.14
N GLU A 604 26.70 -11.90 8.55
CA GLU A 604 28.06 -11.63 8.05
C GLU A 604 28.91 -10.78 9.00
N ARG A 605 28.29 -9.86 9.75
CA ARG A 605 29.01 -8.81 10.49
C ARG A 605 29.04 -8.99 12.00
N LEU A 606 28.11 -9.76 12.60
CA LEU A 606 28.10 -9.94 14.05
C LEU A 606 29.23 -10.90 14.50
N SER A 607 29.86 -10.54 15.63
CA SER A 607 30.80 -11.40 16.32
C SER A 607 30.10 -12.57 17.01
N PRO A 608 30.87 -13.67 17.35
CA PRO A 608 30.35 -14.77 18.18
C PRO A 608 29.72 -14.29 19.48
N ALA A 609 30.38 -13.35 20.18
CA ALA A 609 29.87 -12.81 21.43
C ALA A 609 28.53 -12.10 21.28
N GLU A 610 28.37 -11.27 20.26
CA GLU A 610 27.10 -10.55 20.02
C GLU A 610 25.95 -11.51 19.75
N ARG A 611 26.17 -12.59 18.96
CA ARG A 611 25.14 -13.61 18.68
C ARG A 611 24.76 -14.39 19.94
N LEU A 612 25.75 -14.81 20.77
CA LEU A 612 25.51 -15.57 22.02
C LEU A 612 24.80 -14.67 23.06
N ASP A 613 25.23 -13.41 23.23
CA ASP A 613 24.63 -12.49 24.18
C ASP A 613 23.20 -12.14 23.79
N ALA A 614 22.90 -12.03 22.49
CA ALA A 614 21.53 -11.87 22.00
C ALA A 614 20.68 -13.11 22.35
N LEU A 615 21.23 -14.32 22.27
CA LEU A 615 20.53 -15.56 22.64
C LEU A 615 20.24 -15.62 24.15
N VAL A 616 21.18 -15.16 24.99
CA VAL A 616 20.98 -15.02 26.44
C VAL A 616 19.78 -14.11 26.70
N ARG A 617 19.77 -12.89 26.10
CA ARG A 617 18.68 -11.93 26.29
C ARG A 617 17.33 -12.46 25.80
N ALA A 618 17.33 -13.16 24.67
CA ALA A 618 16.10 -13.77 24.15
C ALA A 618 15.54 -14.83 25.11
N SER A 619 16.40 -15.69 25.63
CA SER A 619 16.02 -16.71 26.62
C SER A 619 15.51 -16.09 27.91
N ASP A 620 16.17 -15.04 28.41
CA ASP A 620 15.75 -14.31 29.60
C ASP A 620 14.40 -13.63 29.41
N LYS A 621 14.19 -13.00 28.24
CA LYS A 621 12.93 -12.36 27.91
C LYS A 621 11.77 -13.36 27.83
N LEU A 622 11.96 -14.50 27.19
CA LEU A 622 10.96 -15.57 27.15
C LEU A 622 10.62 -16.06 28.56
N THR A 623 11.64 -16.24 29.40
CA THR A 623 11.43 -16.66 30.81
C THR A 623 10.68 -15.60 31.61
N ALA A 624 11.03 -14.32 31.43
CA ALA A 624 10.37 -13.21 32.13
C ALA A 624 8.91 -13.03 31.70
N ASP A 625 8.62 -13.16 30.41
CA ASP A 625 7.28 -12.95 29.86
C ASP A 625 6.35 -14.15 30.13
N PHE A 626 6.87 -15.38 30.03
CA PHE A 626 6.07 -16.62 30.02
C PHE A 626 6.46 -17.62 31.10
N GLY A 627 7.39 -17.30 31.99
CA GLY A 627 7.85 -18.18 33.07
C GLY A 627 8.88 -19.24 32.66
N ASN A 628 9.03 -19.50 31.36
CA ASN A 628 9.97 -20.49 30.83
C ASN A 628 10.37 -20.13 29.39
N TRP A 629 11.66 -20.24 29.04
CA TRP A 629 12.11 -20.07 27.66
C TRP A 629 11.61 -21.17 26.70
N ARG A 630 11.17 -22.32 27.21
CA ARG A 630 10.59 -23.43 26.44
C ARG A 630 9.12 -23.22 26.09
N THR A 631 8.68 -22.00 25.94
CA THR A 631 7.30 -21.67 25.56
C THR A 631 7.04 -21.94 24.08
N PRO A 632 6.03 -22.75 23.70
CA PRO A 632 5.64 -22.99 22.31
C PRO A 632 5.23 -21.71 21.60
N TRP A 633 5.53 -21.63 20.30
CA TRP A 633 5.27 -20.42 19.49
C TRP A 633 3.81 -19.98 19.48
N GLY A 634 2.88 -20.92 19.39
CA GLY A 634 1.43 -20.62 19.37
C GLY A 634 0.85 -20.11 20.70
N GLU A 635 1.61 -20.21 21.81
CA GLU A 635 1.22 -19.55 23.07
C GLU A 635 1.59 -18.07 23.05
N ILE A 636 2.57 -17.69 22.21
CA ILE A 636 3.10 -16.34 22.08
C ILE A 636 2.39 -15.59 20.93
N ASN A 637 2.35 -16.21 19.74
CA ASN A 637 1.88 -15.60 18.50
C ASN A 637 0.40 -15.91 18.28
N ARG A 638 -0.45 -14.88 18.39
CA ARG A 638 -1.90 -15.04 18.54
C ARG A 638 -2.67 -14.11 17.61
N PHE A 639 -3.78 -14.59 17.07
CA PHE A 639 -4.78 -13.77 16.42
C PHE A 639 -5.88 -13.40 17.44
N GLN A 640 -6.20 -12.11 17.52
CA GLN A 640 -7.29 -11.60 18.35
C GLN A 640 -8.00 -10.46 17.63
N ARG A 641 -9.32 -10.42 17.69
CA ARG A 641 -10.15 -9.29 17.24
C ARG A 641 -11.23 -9.08 18.28
N ILE A 642 -11.19 -7.96 18.99
CA ILE A 642 -12.11 -7.68 20.11
C ILE A 642 -12.90 -6.39 19.95
N SER A 643 -12.54 -5.54 18.98
CA SER A 643 -13.28 -4.32 18.67
C SER A 643 -13.27 -4.04 17.17
N GLY A 644 -14.18 -3.16 16.72
CA GLY A 644 -14.22 -2.63 15.35
C GLY A 644 -13.36 -1.38 15.14
N ASP A 645 -12.54 -1.01 16.13
CA ASP A 645 -11.70 0.18 16.05
C ASP A 645 -10.65 0.05 14.93
N VAL A 646 -10.25 1.18 14.38
CA VAL A 646 -9.14 1.22 13.42
C VAL A 646 -7.85 0.80 14.12
N ASP A 647 -7.57 1.41 15.29
CA ASP A 647 -6.48 1.03 16.18
C ASP A 647 -6.93 -0.07 17.13
N GLN A 648 -6.56 -1.31 16.79
CA GLN A 648 -6.95 -2.48 17.57
C GLN A 648 -6.31 -2.45 18.97
N GLN A 649 -7.11 -2.75 19.99
CA GLN A 649 -6.64 -3.00 21.34
C GLN A 649 -6.60 -4.51 21.57
N TYR A 650 -5.58 -4.97 22.28
CA TYR A 650 -5.37 -6.39 22.58
C TYR A 650 -5.30 -6.64 24.07
N ASP A 651 -5.76 -7.83 24.49
CA ASP A 651 -5.87 -8.19 25.91
C ASP A 651 -5.52 -9.67 26.12
N ASP A 652 -4.45 -9.92 26.90
CA ASP A 652 -3.98 -11.28 27.19
C ASP A 652 -4.99 -12.14 27.97
N SER A 653 -5.99 -11.52 28.62
CA SER A 653 -7.04 -12.20 29.37
C SER A 653 -8.21 -12.69 28.49
N LYS A 654 -8.31 -12.17 27.24
CA LYS A 654 -9.41 -12.51 26.33
C LYS A 654 -9.06 -13.65 25.39
N PRO A 655 -10.05 -14.37 24.85
CA PRO A 655 -9.83 -15.43 23.87
C PRO A 655 -9.02 -14.98 22.65
N SER A 656 -8.21 -15.87 22.12
CA SER A 656 -7.43 -15.67 20.91
C SER A 656 -7.03 -17.02 20.30
N TRP A 657 -6.68 -17.03 19.02
CA TRP A 657 -6.30 -18.24 18.28
C TRP A 657 -4.78 -18.30 18.12
N PRO A 658 -4.13 -19.48 18.30
CA PRO A 658 -2.71 -19.66 18.02
C PRO A 658 -2.47 -19.55 16.52
N VAL A 659 -1.43 -18.80 16.11
CA VAL A 659 -0.99 -18.67 14.72
C VAL A 659 0.42 -19.23 14.57
N ALA A 660 0.59 -20.21 13.68
CA ALA A 660 1.87 -20.84 13.46
C ALA A 660 2.84 -19.97 12.66
N PHE A 661 2.36 -19.28 11.62
CA PHE A 661 3.20 -18.48 10.72
C PHE A 661 3.58 -17.14 11.36
N PRO A 662 4.90 -16.81 11.34
CA PRO A 662 5.42 -15.57 11.91
C PRO A 662 5.52 -14.46 10.86
N SER A 663 6.21 -13.36 11.21
CA SER A 663 6.56 -12.30 10.27
C SER A 663 7.38 -12.82 9.08
N ALA A 664 7.04 -12.34 7.89
CA ALA A 664 7.75 -12.61 6.63
C ALA A 664 9.23 -12.15 6.65
N ASN A 665 9.62 -11.29 7.57
CA ASN A 665 11.02 -10.88 7.76
C ASN A 665 11.97 -12.07 8.02
N TRP A 666 11.43 -13.16 8.57
CA TRP A 666 12.19 -14.38 8.84
C TRP A 666 12.23 -15.36 7.66
N GLY A 667 11.73 -14.94 6.49
CA GLY A 667 11.73 -15.76 5.28
C GLY A 667 10.49 -16.63 5.11
N SER A 668 9.50 -16.52 6.00
CA SER A 668 8.18 -17.14 5.83
C SER A 668 7.45 -16.55 4.64
N LEU A 669 6.79 -17.37 3.82
CA LEU A 669 5.93 -16.88 2.73
C LEU A 669 4.61 -16.37 3.29
N ALA A 670 3.96 -17.11 4.20
CA ALA A 670 2.87 -16.56 4.98
C ALA A 670 3.40 -15.52 5.97
N SER A 671 2.67 -14.44 6.17
CA SER A 671 3.09 -13.32 7.03
C SER A 671 2.06 -13.02 8.11
N PHE A 672 2.55 -12.91 9.34
CA PHE A 672 1.78 -12.49 10.50
C PHE A 672 2.70 -11.68 11.42
N GLY A 673 2.48 -10.38 11.48
CA GLY A 673 3.34 -9.45 12.20
C GLY A 673 2.56 -8.40 12.96
N MET A 674 3.30 -7.59 13.74
CA MET A 674 2.76 -6.45 14.44
C MET A 674 3.60 -5.20 14.16
N VAL A 675 2.95 -4.04 14.11
CA VAL A 675 3.60 -2.74 13.87
C VAL A 675 3.87 -2.01 15.16
N ALA A 676 2.83 -1.86 15.95
CA ALA A 676 2.88 -1.06 17.16
C ALA A 676 3.40 -1.87 18.35
N LYS A 677 4.13 -1.20 19.26
CA LYS A 677 4.51 -1.80 20.52
C LYS A 677 3.24 -2.00 21.36
N GLN A 678 2.86 -3.24 21.55
CA GLN A 678 1.71 -3.63 22.36
C GLN A 678 2.11 -3.70 23.85
N LYS A 679 1.13 -3.51 24.73
CA LYS A 679 1.32 -3.63 26.19
C LYS A 679 1.15 -5.08 26.69
N THR A 680 0.91 -6.00 25.80
CA THR A 680 0.69 -7.43 26.06
C THR A 680 2.00 -8.21 26.10
N LYS A 681 2.02 -9.35 26.77
CA LYS A 681 3.14 -10.32 26.72
C LYS A 681 3.10 -11.14 25.45
N ARG A 682 1.88 -11.53 25.01
CA ARG A 682 1.66 -12.20 23.73
C ARG A 682 1.83 -11.22 22.58
N ILE A 683 2.16 -11.76 21.42
CA ILE A 683 2.26 -11.03 20.16
C ILE A 683 0.93 -11.19 19.42
N TYR A 684 0.19 -10.11 19.27
CA TYR A 684 -1.03 -10.08 18.47
C TYR A 684 -0.73 -9.44 17.13
N GLY A 685 -0.95 -10.21 16.04
CA GLY A 685 -0.75 -9.67 14.70
C GLY A 685 -1.80 -8.63 14.34
N ASP A 686 -1.37 -7.56 13.68
CA ASP A 686 -2.22 -6.50 13.14
C ASP A 686 -2.03 -6.33 11.62
N ARG A 687 -1.05 -7.04 11.04
CA ARG A 687 -0.71 -7.01 9.62
C ARG A 687 -0.15 -8.35 9.14
N GLY A 688 -0.09 -8.50 7.84
CA GLY A 688 0.40 -9.70 7.17
C GLY A 688 -0.60 -10.16 6.12
N ASN A 689 -0.83 -11.46 6.00
CA ASN A 689 -1.86 -12.02 5.14
C ASN A 689 -3.23 -11.40 5.51
N SER A 690 -3.66 -10.37 4.79
CA SER A 690 -4.91 -9.65 5.10
C SER A 690 -6.09 -10.19 4.31
N PHE A 691 -5.92 -10.30 3.00
CA PHE A 691 -6.77 -11.02 2.06
C PHE A 691 -5.89 -11.97 1.27
N VAL A 692 -6.22 -13.23 1.20
CA VAL A 692 -5.47 -14.20 0.40
C VAL A 692 -6.42 -14.93 -0.53
N ALA A 693 -6.08 -15.03 -1.82
CA ALA A 693 -6.85 -15.81 -2.77
C ALA A 693 -5.96 -16.59 -3.73
N ALA A 694 -6.35 -17.84 -4.01
CA ALA A 694 -5.79 -18.66 -5.08
C ALA A 694 -6.85 -18.88 -6.15
N VAL A 695 -6.52 -18.55 -7.40
CA VAL A 695 -7.46 -18.52 -8.54
C VAL A 695 -6.96 -19.45 -9.64
N GLU A 696 -7.85 -20.21 -10.24
CA GLU A 696 -7.60 -21.04 -11.43
C GLU A 696 -8.50 -20.57 -12.59
N PHE A 697 -7.89 -20.28 -13.74
CA PHE A 697 -8.54 -19.72 -14.92
C PHE A 697 -8.89 -20.83 -15.94
N GLY A 698 -9.89 -21.65 -15.61
CA GLY A 698 -10.46 -22.65 -16.50
C GLY A 698 -11.66 -22.12 -17.30
N PRO A 699 -12.45 -23.03 -17.94
CA PRO A 699 -13.71 -22.68 -18.61
C PRO A 699 -14.68 -21.92 -17.70
N LYS A 700 -14.67 -22.26 -16.41
CA LYS A 700 -15.22 -21.48 -15.30
C LYS A 700 -14.08 -21.15 -14.35
N VAL A 701 -13.97 -19.88 -13.97
CA VAL A 701 -13.01 -19.48 -12.95
C VAL A 701 -13.38 -20.13 -11.61
N ARG A 702 -12.37 -20.65 -10.91
CA ARG A 702 -12.50 -21.20 -9.56
C ARG A 702 -11.51 -20.49 -8.64
N ALA A 703 -11.93 -20.20 -7.42
CA ALA A 703 -11.04 -19.55 -6.46
C ALA A 703 -11.36 -19.99 -5.03
N LYS A 704 -10.33 -19.92 -4.18
CA LYS A 704 -10.46 -19.99 -2.74
C LYS A 704 -9.88 -18.72 -2.12
N SER A 705 -10.51 -18.22 -1.06
CA SER A 705 -10.02 -17.01 -0.37
C SER A 705 -10.13 -17.15 1.15
N ILE A 706 -9.40 -16.28 1.84
CA ILE A 706 -9.51 -16.05 3.29
C ILE A 706 -9.28 -14.56 3.59
N LEU A 707 -10.08 -14.02 4.50
CA LEU A 707 -9.93 -12.68 5.03
C LEU A 707 -9.50 -12.76 6.49
N ALA A 708 -8.57 -11.93 6.91
CA ALA A 708 -8.19 -11.86 8.32
C ALA A 708 -9.37 -11.37 9.17
N GLY A 709 -9.90 -12.25 10.04
CA GLY A 709 -11.01 -11.97 10.93
C GLY A 709 -12.37 -12.22 10.31
N GLY A 710 -12.88 -11.33 9.49
CA GLY A 710 -14.21 -11.37 8.88
C GLY A 710 -14.54 -10.09 8.14
N GLN A 711 -15.69 -10.06 7.46
CA GLN A 711 -16.10 -8.99 6.54
C GLN A 711 -16.55 -7.71 7.27
N SER A 712 -17.22 -7.81 8.40
CA SER A 712 -17.82 -6.68 9.13
C SER A 712 -16.91 -6.14 10.24
N SER A 713 -16.92 -4.83 10.48
CA SER A 713 -16.28 -4.22 11.65
C SER A 713 -17.19 -4.10 12.89
N ASP A 714 -18.49 -4.44 12.76
CA ASP A 714 -19.40 -4.46 13.91
C ASP A 714 -19.20 -5.73 14.75
N PRO A 715 -18.76 -5.62 16.02
CA PRO A 715 -18.61 -6.78 16.90
C PRO A 715 -19.91 -7.58 17.14
N LYS A 716 -21.08 -7.03 16.82
CA LYS A 716 -22.37 -7.72 16.91
C LYS A 716 -22.71 -8.51 15.65
N SER A 717 -22.01 -8.24 14.55
CA SER A 717 -22.21 -8.97 13.29
C SER A 717 -21.70 -10.40 13.42
N PRO A 718 -22.41 -11.41 12.88
CA PRO A 718 -21.90 -12.77 12.78
C PRO A 718 -20.63 -12.86 11.92
N HIS A 719 -20.39 -11.85 11.06
CA HIS A 719 -19.23 -11.78 10.17
C HIS A 719 -18.11 -10.90 10.70
N PHE A 720 -18.08 -10.64 12.01
CA PHE A 720 -17.00 -9.90 12.65
C PHE A 720 -15.71 -10.71 12.70
N ASP A 721 -15.80 -11.98 13.13
CA ASP A 721 -14.63 -12.84 13.33
C ASP A 721 -14.86 -14.30 12.87
N ASP A 722 -15.88 -14.54 12.05
CA ASP A 722 -16.26 -15.86 11.55
C ASP A 722 -15.19 -16.57 10.71
N GLN A 723 -14.22 -15.82 10.15
CA GLN A 723 -13.08 -16.36 9.44
C GLN A 723 -11.80 -16.46 10.31
N ALA A 724 -11.81 -15.95 11.55
CA ALA A 724 -10.61 -15.86 12.38
C ALA A 724 -9.95 -17.21 12.69
N ALA A 725 -10.76 -18.21 13.04
CA ALA A 725 -10.26 -19.56 13.32
C ALA A 725 -9.69 -20.25 12.07
N MET A 726 -10.32 -20.09 10.91
CA MET A 726 -9.83 -20.61 9.63
C MET A 726 -8.53 -19.92 9.24
N TYR A 727 -8.50 -18.58 9.34
CA TYR A 727 -7.32 -17.77 9.09
C TYR A 727 -6.11 -18.25 9.91
N ALA A 728 -6.30 -18.43 11.22
CA ALA A 728 -5.24 -18.88 12.13
C ALA A 728 -4.67 -20.26 11.77
N ARG A 729 -5.49 -21.14 11.16
CA ARG A 729 -5.09 -22.47 10.69
C ARG A 729 -4.61 -22.51 9.24
N GLY A 730 -4.68 -21.39 8.50
CA GLY A 730 -4.36 -21.35 7.08
C GLY A 730 -5.37 -22.07 6.19
N GLU A 731 -6.63 -22.14 6.63
CA GLU A 731 -7.75 -22.72 5.88
C GLU A 731 -8.45 -21.66 5.02
N PHE A 732 -9.06 -22.11 3.91
CA PHE A 732 -9.65 -21.22 2.92
C PHE A 732 -11.11 -21.63 2.61
N LYS A 733 -11.94 -20.63 2.32
CA LYS A 733 -13.29 -20.81 1.81
C LYS A 733 -13.32 -20.80 0.28
N ASP A 734 -14.29 -21.47 -0.34
CA ASP A 734 -14.58 -21.34 -1.76
C ASP A 734 -15.16 -19.95 -2.04
N VAL A 735 -14.68 -19.30 -3.11
CA VAL A 735 -15.27 -18.05 -3.60
C VAL A 735 -16.52 -18.38 -4.42
N LEU A 736 -17.61 -17.67 -4.15
CA LEU A 736 -18.83 -17.74 -4.93
C LEU A 736 -18.80 -16.66 -6.00
N PHE A 737 -18.56 -17.07 -7.26
CA PHE A 737 -18.42 -16.13 -8.38
C PHE A 737 -19.65 -16.11 -9.29
N TYR A 738 -20.28 -17.27 -9.49
CA TYR A 738 -21.43 -17.40 -10.38
C TYR A 738 -22.74 -17.23 -9.59
N LYS A 739 -23.72 -16.59 -10.21
CA LYS A 739 -24.98 -16.22 -9.56
C LYS A 739 -25.69 -17.44 -8.96
N GLU A 740 -25.67 -18.56 -9.65
CA GLU A 740 -26.30 -19.80 -9.19
C GLU A 740 -25.63 -20.35 -7.91
N ASP A 741 -24.31 -20.15 -7.76
CA ASP A 741 -23.58 -20.57 -6.57
C ASP A 741 -23.86 -19.64 -5.41
N ILE A 742 -23.98 -18.32 -5.67
CA ILE A 742 -24.35 -17.31 -4.69
C ILE A 742 -25.76 -17.58 -4.16
N GLU A 743 -26.72 -17.80 -5.05
CA GLU A 743 -28.12 -18.07 -4.68
C GLU A 743 -28.29 -19.33 -3.82
N ARG A 744 -27.44 -20.36 -4.02
CA ARG A 744 -27.44 -21.59 -3.21
C ARG A 744 -26.91 -21.40 -1.79
N LYS A 745 -26.05 -20.42 -1.57
CA LYS A 745 -25.41 -20.15 -0.28
C LYS A 745 -25.72 -18.74 0.23
N LEU A 746 -26.87 -18.23 -0.22
CA LEU A 746 -27.37 -16.91 0.09
C LEU A 746 -27.78 -16.82 1.56
N GLU A 747 -27.31 -15.78 2.25
CA GLU A 747 -27.79 -15.41 3.59
C GLU A 747 -28.86 -14.30 3.49
N ARG A 748 -28.57 -13.25 2.71
CA ARG A 748 -29.49 -12.10 2.58
C ARG A 748 -29.46 -11.55 1.15
N LYS A 749 -30.66 -11.15 0.65
CA LYS A 749 -30.82 -10.45 -0.63
C LYS A 749 -31.70 -9.21 -0.40
N TYR A 750 -31.23 -8.05 -0.86
CA TYR A 750 -31.93 -6.79 -0.64
C TYR A 750 -31.53 -5.73 -1.67
N HIS A 751 -32.29 -4.64 -1.69
CA HIS A 751 -31.92 -3.40 -2.37
C HIS A 751 -31.37 -2.40 -1.33
N PRO A 752 -30.38 -1.56 -1.66
CA PRO A 752 -29.89 -0.56 -0.73
C PRO A 752 -31.02 0.27 -0.08
N GLY A 753 -31.03 0.34 1.25
CA GLY A 753 -32.03 1.12 2.01
C GLY A 753 -33.45 0.54 2.04
N MET A 754 -33.65 -0.74 1.68
CA MET A 754 -34.96 -1.43 1.69
C MET A 754 -34.90 -2.73 2.51
#